data_37cc2189a1b5181998c87014090f9e22
#
_entry.id   37cc2189a1b5181998c87014090f9e22
#
_cell.length_a   1.000
_cell.length_b   1.000
_cell.length_c   1.000
_cell.angle_alpha   90.00
_cell.angle_beta   90.00
_cell.angle_gamma   90.00
#
_symmetry.space_group_name_H-M   'P 1'
#
loop_
_entity.id
_entity.type
_entity.pdbx_description
1 polymer ?
#
loop_
_entity_poly.entity_id
_entity_poly.type
_entity_poly.pdbx_seq_one_letter_code
_entity_poly.pdbx_strand_id
1 'polypeptide(L)'
;MTATFPSLPQIDVARGARLPRVCIATWEIEGPSRNAGIGTAYTSLADALKRAGYDVTILFLLGCHPTDGNMIDWVDYYRTEKGMKLIPLPMAHEPRIHAAWASSVSYHTYVWLKEHQHDFDIIHFPECQGLGFYSLLAKRQGLAFTDTTFVVSAHGPTFWVKEGSQDYIRNLGELEIDFMERTSVAVADYLVSPSQYLLNWMQQNGWELPERTYVAPYVLPRTAQLAENGATRQKNNNEIREIVFFGRLEIRKGLKLFCDALDELCADRSGPKFEVTFLGKETQLYGRSSIGYISDRSKAWSVPWHIVSNKYQGPAIDYLRGAGRLAVISSLSDNYPNTVLECVGAGVPLLASNVGGIPEIIDAADREKVCFEPRPDILAQRIRNAIDHGAPSARPSTSFGDTERKWVNWHAGLSNRDKTVSPVRRPRDESRESIFPLVSVCFAYNVREKGTAATLASLKQQDYPHLEIILAECGSDDPSPSDSSSKSNGFKAHEVRRISRRSAELGAGRNAAAREAKGEYLFFIDDHCLLLASNAISVFVQVAQRVDADILTSAVSFYLGSSNGSSENRLEHSRRPFLGGDAATGAFVNCFGSTNALVRRDAFETVGGFSDEAVSTLDDWEFLSKAALMSLRIETMPEVYLWYREDQDRDSLVHSLVNGVRSARPYTTPGRKVSPAIELALSRVMQFGQGLKFERDANTGTPLSRGEQGPAVTG
;
A
#
# COMPACT_ATOMS: atom_id res chain seq x y z
N MET A 1 16.83 7.45 21.53
CA MET A 1 15.76 7.10 22.48
C MET A 1 14.61 6.58 21.66
N THR A 2 14.12 5.37 21.92
CA THR A 2 12.91 4.84 21.27
C THR A 2 11.71 5.59 21.81
N ALA A 3 10.88 6.15 20.91
CA ALA A 3 9.66 6.83 21.30
C ALA A 3 8.68 5.84 21.93
N THR A 4 7.97 6.27 22.96
CA THR A 4 6.89 5.48 23.55
C THR A 4 5.56 6.04 23.07
N PHE A 5 4.79 5.23 22.35
CA PHE A 5 3.48 5.63 21.85
C PHE A 5 2.39 5.33 22.88
N PRO A 6 1.37 6.19 23.01
CA PRO A 6 0.28 5.99 23.94
C PRO A 6 -0.64 4.85 23.51
N SER A 7 -1.32 4.24 24.50
CA SER A 7 -2.46 3.36 24.24
C SER A 7 -3.66 4.17 23.75
N LEU A 8 -4.68 3.49 23.18
CA LEU A 8 -5.95 4.12 22.83
C LEU A 8 -6.49 4.92 24.02
N PRO A 9 -6.90 6.18 23.81
CA PRO A 9 -7.45 7.00 24.90
C PRO A 9 -8.78 6.43 25.38
N GLN A 10 -9.01 6.51 26.67
CA GLN A 10 -10.31 6.19 27.24
C GLN A 10 -11.28 7.33 26.93
N ILE A 11 -12.41 7.01 26.30
CA ILE A 11 -13.43 7.98 25.88
C ILE A 11 -14.74 7.61 26.58
N ASP A 12 -15.31 8.56 27.28
CA ASP A 12 -16.63 8.40 27.84
C ASP A 12 -17.69 8.69 26.78
N VAL A 13 -18.47 7.68 26.46
CA VAL A 13 -19.53 7.77 25.45
C VAL A 13 -20.81 8.29 26.12
N ALA A 14 -21.34 9.42 25.63
CA ALA A 14 -22.59 9.94 26.09
C ALA A 14 -23.74 8.92 25.83
N ARG A 15 -24.58 8.66 26.86
CA ARG A 15 -25.73 7.76 26.71
C ARG A 15 -26.67 8.28 25.61
N GLY A 16 -26.97 7.45 24.62
CA GLY A 16 -27.87 7.76 23.51
C GLY A 16 -27.21 8.46 22.30
N ALA A 17 -25.89 8.63 22.27
CA ALA A 17 -25.21 9.09 21.08
C ALA A 17 -25.36 8.07 19.94
N ARG A 18 -25.57 8.57 18.71
CA ARG A 18 -25.55 7.72 17.52
C ARG A 18 -24.16 7.12 17.35
N LEU A 19 -24.08 5.82 17.25
CA LEU A 19 -22.82 5.13 16.96
C LEU A 19 -22.42 5.33 15.50
N PRO A 20 -21.10 5.48 15.21
CA PRO A 20 -20.59 5.61 13.85
C PRO A 20 -20.88 4.38 12.99
N ARG A 21 -21.04 4.60 11.70
CA ARG A 21 -21.05 3.55 10.68
C ARG A 21 -19.59 3.24 10.30
N VAL A 22 -19.18 2.00 10.47
CA VAL A 22 -17.79 1.57 10.29
C VAL A 22 -17.66 0.71 9.05
N CYS A 23 -16.75 1.07 8.15
CA CYS A 23 -16.29 0.22 7.06
C CYS A 23 -14.90 -0.33 7.38
N ILE A 24 -14.72 -1.64 7.19
CA ILE A 24 -13.41 -2.28 7.23
C ILE A 24 -13.08 -2.70 5.80
N ALA A 25 -12.22 -1.94 5.12
CA ALA A 25 -11.76 -2.22 3.78
C ALA A 25 -10.50 -3.09 3.85
N THR A 26 -10.64 -4.38 3.54
CA THR A 26 -9.57 -5.36 3.72
C THR A 26 -9.57 -6.44 2.64
N TRP A 27 -8.40 -6.99 2.35
CA TRP A 27 -8.22 -8.12 1.45
C TRP A 27 -8.22 -9.48 2.17
N GLU A 28 -8.21 -9.46 3.50
CA GLU A 28 -8.29 -10.64 4.36
C GLU A 28 -9.40 -10.47 5.40
N ILE A 29 -10.30 -11.45 5.45
CA ILE A 29 -11.35 -11.58 6.46
C ILE A 29 -11.68 -13.06 6.64
N GLU A 30 -12.15 -13.49 7.83
CA GLU A 30 -12.56 -14.86 8.08
C GLU A 30 -13.66 -15.30 7.11
N GLY A 31 -13.47 -16.45 6.51
CA GLY A 31 -14.36 -17.04 5.53
C GLY A 31 -13.82 -16.86 4.10
N PRO A 32 -14.02 -15.74 3.43
CA PRO A 32 -13.54 -15.52 2.05
C PRO A 32 -12.04 -15.69 1.88
N SER A 33 -11.26 -15.43 2.92
CA SER A 33 -9.82 -15.65 2.93
C SER A 33 -9.43 -16.75 3.90
N ARG A 34 -8.56 -17.67 3.44
CA ARG A 34 -7.96 -18.66 4.35
C ARG A 34 -7.07 -17.95 5.35
N ASN A 35 -7.39 -18.11 6.63
CA ASN A 35 -6.73 -17.65 7.84
C ASN A 35 -5.35 -16.98 7.66
N ALA A 36 -5.37 -15.66 7.69
CA ALA A 36 -4.19 -14.87 7.84
C ALA A 36 -4.37 -13.94 9.05
N GLY A 37 -3.28 -13.44 9.61
CA GLY A 37 -3.30 -12.66 10.85
C GLY A 37 -4.16 -11.40 10.78
N ILE A 38 -4.15 -10.72 9.64
CA ILE A 38 -4.98 -9.52 9.36
C ILE A 38 -6.46 -9.87 9.39
N GLY A 39 -6.85 -10.96 8.69
CA GLY A 39 -8.23 -11.43 8.66
C GLY A 39 -8.78 -11.75 10.05
N THR A 40 -8.01 -12.44 10.89
CA THR A 40 -8.38 -12.72 12.27
C THR A 40 -8.55 -11.45 13.09
N ALA A 41 -7.62 -10.49 13.00
CA ALA A 41 -7.67 -9.23 13.75
C ALA A 41 -8.91 -8.41 13.37
N TYR A 42 -9.19 -8.24 12.08
CA TYR A 42 -10.35 -7.48 11.60
C TYR A 42 -11.68 -8.19 11.86
N THR A 43 -11.75 -9.53 11.74
CA THR A 43 -12.96 -10.28 12.12
C THR A 43 -13.28 -10.08 13.59
N SER A 44 -12.27 -10.18 14.46
CA SER A 44 -12.46 -10.00 15.91
C SER A 44 -12.90 -8.57 16.25
N LEU A 45 -12.32 -7.56 15.59
CA LEU A 45 -12.73 -6.16 15.75
C LEU A 45 -14.15 -5.94 15.25
N ALA A 46 -14.50 -6.44 14.06
CA ALA A 46 -15.83 -6.33 13.48
C ALA A 46 -16.90 -6.96 14.37
N ASP A 47 -16.62 -8.18 14.88
CA ASP A 47 -17.51 -8.88 15.80
C ASP A 47 -17.69 -8.10 17.12
N ALA A 48 -16.65 -7.48 17.67
CA ALA A 48 -16.73 -6.65 18.88
C ALA A 48 -17.58 -5.39 18.66
N LEU A 49 -17.33 -4.67 17.57
CA LEU A 49 -18.09 -3.48 17.19
C LEU A 49 -19.57 -3.83 16.94
N LYS A 50 -19.83 -4.91 16.22
CA LYS A 50 -21.22 -5.37 15.97
C LYS A 50 -21.96 -5.70 17.25
N ARG A 51 -21.32 -6.42 18.18
CA ARG A 51 -21.93 -6.70 19.51
C ARG A 51 -22.24 -5.45 20.30
N ALA A 52 -21.42 -4.42 20.15
CA ALA A 52 -21.63 -3.11 20.77
C ALA A 52 -22.69 -2.26 20.06
N GLY A 53 -23.31 -2.75 18.97
CA GLY A 53 -24.43 -2.09 18.27
C GLY A 53 -24.01 -1.22 17.07
N TYR A 54 -22.74 -1.26 16.63
CA TYR A 54 -22.31 -0.52 15.46
C TYR A 54 -22.89 -1.10 14.15
N ASP A 55 -23.11 -0.23 13.16
CA ASP A 55 -23.33 -0.67 11.78
C ASP A 55 -21.96 -0.92 11.14
N VAL A 56 -21.66 -2.21 10.89
CA VAL A 56 -20.36 -2.65 10.37
C VAL A 56 -20.53 -3.20 8.96
N THR A 57 -19.74 -2.68 8.05
CA THR A 57 -19.61 -3.16 6.66
C THR A 57 -18.18 -3.61 6.42
N ILE A 58 -18.03 -4.78 5.81
CA ILE A 58 -16.74 -5.28 5.32
C ILE A 58 -16.70 -5.05 3.82
N LEU A 59 -15.75 -4.25 3.34
CA LEU A 59 -15.44 -4.12 1.93
C LEU A 59 -14.28 -5.07 1.61
N PHE A 60 -14.60 -6.17 0.91
CA PHE A 60 -13.62 -7.19 0.57
C PHE A 60 -12.89 -6.86 -0.73
N LEU A 61 -11.63 -6.51 -0.64
CA LEU A 61 -10.85 -5.89 -1.72
C LEU A 61 -10.36 -6.86 -2.81
N LEU A 62 -10.51 -8.17 -2.62
CA LEU A 62 -10.26 -9.17 -3.68
C LEU A 62 -11.47 -9.41 -4.60
N GLY A 63 -12.53 -8.62 -4.44
CA GLY A 63 -13.73 -8.71 -5.28
C GLY A 63 -14.45 -10.05 -5.13
N CYS A 64 -14.94 -10.60 -6.24
CA CYS A 64 -15.69 -11.86 -6.25
C CYS A 64 -14.83 -13.12 -6.22
N HIS A 65 -13.53 -13.00 -5.91
CA HIS A 65 -12.58 -14.12 -5.92
C HIS A 65 -12.13 -14.48 -4.49
N PRO A 66 -12.95 -15.20 -3.71
CA PRO A 66 -12.54 -15.70 -2.41
C PRO A 66 -11.47 -16.77 -2.58
N THR A 67 -10.56 -16.89 -1.60
CA THR A 67 -9.57 -17.96 -1.57
C THR A 67 -10.15 -19.26 -0.98
N ASP A 68 -11.37 -19.19 -0.44
CA ASP A 68 -12.11 -20.33 0.11
C ASP A 68 -13.62 -20.20 -0.15
N GLY A 69 -14.27 -21.26 -0.57
CA GLY A 69 -15.70 -21.31 -0.80
C GLY A 69 -16.20 -20.43 -1.96
N ASN A 70 -17.48 -20.07 -1.89
CA ASN A 70 -18.17 -19.22 -2.86
C ASN A 70 -18.48 -17.85 -2.22
N MET A 71 -18.26 -16.76 -2.94
CA MET A 71 -18.49 -15.41 -2.43
C MET A 71 -19.96 -15.13 -2.08
N ILE A 72 -20.91 -15.70 -2.84
CA ILE A 72 -22.35 -15.52 -2.58
C ILE A 72 -22.70 -16.12 -1.21
N ASP A 73 -22.20 -17.32 -0.92
CA ASP A 73 -22.45 -18.00 0.36
C ASP A 73 -21.84 -17.21 1.52
N TRP A 74 -20.66 -16.58 1.31
CA TRP A 74 -20.04 -15.73 2.33
C TRP A 74 -20.82 -14.42 2.56
N VAL A 75 -21.32 -13.79 1.53
CA VAL A 75 -22.19 -12.60 1.65
C VAL A 75 -23.44 -12.95 2.47
N ASP A 76 -24.08 -14.08 2.19
CA ASP A 76 -25.24 -14.56 2.94
C ASP A 76 -24.88 -14.90 4.40
N TYR A 77 -23.77 -15.59 4.64
CA TYR A 77 -23.28 -15.91 5.99
C TYR A 77 -23.04 -14.64 6.83
N TYR A 78 -22.35 -13.65 6.26
CA TYR A 78 -22.14 -12.40 6.99
C TYR A 78 -23.43 -11.66 7.30
N ARG A 79 -24.40 -11.71 6.40
CA ARG A 79 -25.71 -11.10 6.61
C ARG A 79 -26.53 -11.84 7.67
N THR A 80 -26.62 -13.17 7.60
CA THR A 80 -27.52 -13.97 8.46
C THR A 80 -26.89 -14.31 9.80
N GLU A 81 -25.64 -14.74 9.83
CA GLU A 81 -24.98 -15.24 11.04
C GLU A 81 -24.20 -14.15 11.78
N LYS A 82 -23.53 -13.25 11.03
CA LYS A 82 -22.75 -12.14 11.63
C LYS A 82 -23.58 -10.86 11.80
N GLY A 83 -24.69 -10.71 11.07
CA GLY A 83 -25.52 -9.50 11.05
C GLY A 83 -24.78 -8.28 10.49
N MET A 84 -23.78 -8.49 9.65
CA MET A 84 -22.93 -7.48 9.00
C MET A 84 -23.09 -7.54 7.48
N LYS A 85 -22.72 -6.45 6.80
CA LYS A 85 -22.64 -6.43 5.34
C LYS A 85 -21.25 -6.86 4.90
N LEU A 86 -21.15 -7.83 3.99
CA LEU A 86 -19.95 -8.15 3.25
C LEU A 86 -20.15 -7.72 1.80
N ILE A 87 -19.35 -6.79 1.34
CA ILE A 87 -19.42 -6.25 -0.02
C ILE A 87 -18.14 -6.63 -0.75
N PRO A 88 -18.20 -7.54 -1.74
CA PRO A 88 -17.08 -7.76 -2.64
C PRO A 88 -16.84 -6.49 -3.45
N LEU A 89 -15.61 -5.97 -3.47
CA LEU A 89 -15.28 -4.77 -4.25
C LEU A 89 -15.62 -5.01 -5.73
N PRO A 90 -16.51 -4.20 -6.33
CA PRO A 90 -16.77 -4.30 -7.75
C PRO A 90 -15.53 -3.85 -8.53
N MET A 91 -14.90 -4.77 -9.24
CA MET A 91 -13.84 -4.44 -10.17
C MET A 91 -14.46 -4.29 -11.56
N ALA A 92 -14.66 -3.05 -11.98
CA ALA A 92 -15.13 -2.77 -13.33
C ALA A 92 -14.06 -3.22 -14.35
N HIS A 93 -14.49 -3.89 -15.42
CA HIS A 93 -13.58 -4.29 -16.51
C HIS A 93 -13.23 -3.09 -17.41
N GLU A 94 -14.07 -2.06 -17.43
CA GLU A 94 -13.88 -0.84 -18.20
C GLU A 94 -14.23 0.39 -17.33
N PRO A 95 -13.43 1.47 -17.41
CA PRO A 95 -12.18 1.55 -18.17
C PRO A 95 -11.07 0.69 -17.56
N ARG A 96 -10.22 0.10 -18.39
CA ARG A 96 -9.08 -0.71 -17.94
C ARG A 96 -8.10 0.16 -17.14
N ILE A 97 -7.69 -0.29 -15.97
CA ILE A 97 -6.70 0.42 -15.15
C ILE A 97 -5.29 -0.06 -15.49
N HIS A 98 -4.45 0.84 -16.01
CA HIS A 98 -3.04 0.59 -16.29
C HIS A 98 -2.19 0.87 -15.04
N ALA A 99 -2.12 -0.10 -14.16
CA ALA A 99 -1.31 -0.06 -12.94
C ALA A 99 -0.93 -1.47 -12.49
N ALA A 100 0.05 -1.58 -11.60
CA ALA A 100 0.33 -2.83 -10.90
C ALA A 100 -0.88 -3.26 -10.06
N TRP A 101 -0.90 -4.52 -9.64
CA TRP A 101 -2.07 -5.08 -8.94
C TRP A 101 -2.49 -4.27 -7.72
N ALA A 102 -1.57 -3.94 -6.81
CA ALA A 102 -1.91 -3.20 -5.58
C ALA A 102 -2.42 -1.79 -5.89
N SER A 103 -1.76 -1.07 -6.80
CA SER A 103 -2.18 0.26 -7.25
C SER A 103 -3.56 0.21 -7.93
N SER A 104 -3.83 -0.83 -8.75
CA SER A 104 -5.14 -1.02 -9.39
C SER A 104 -6.24 -1.28 -8.36
N VAL A 105 -6.01 -2.19 -7.39
CA VAL A 105 -6.98 -2.47 -6.32
C VAL A 105 -7.23 -1.23 -5.47
N SER A 106 -6.18 -0.50 -5.09
CA SER A 106 -6.30 0.76 -4.34
C SER A 106 -7.11 1.80 -5.11
N TYR A 107 -6.94 1.88 -6.44
CA TYR A 107 -7.68 2.82 -7.27
C TYR A 107 -9.17 2.44 -7.38
N HIS A 108 -9.49 1.16 -7.61
CA HIS A 108 -10.89 0.69 -7.58
C HIS A 108 -11.54 0.92 -6.21
N THR A 109 -10.79 0.68 -5.13
CA THR A 109 -11.24 0.96 -3.76
C THR A 109 -11.59 2.44 -3.58
N TYR A 110 -10.73 3.33 -4.07
CA TYR A 110 -10.98 4.77 -4.04
C TYR A 110 -12.25 5.16 -4.83
N VAL A 111 -12.41 4.66 -6.06
CA VAL A 111 -13.57 4.98 -6.90
C VAL A 111 -14.86 4.54 -6.20
N TRP A 112 -14.91 3.30 -5.72
CA TRP A 112 -16.08 2.78 -5.02
C TRP A 112 -16.38 3.54 -3.72
N LEU A 113 -15.39 3.77 -2.87
CA LEU A 113 -15.55 4.50 -1.61
C LEU A 113 -15.97 5.95 -1.83
N LYS A 114 -15.51 6.61 -2.90
CA LYS A 114 -15.92 7.97 -3.25
C LYS A 114 -17.41 8.04 -3.59
N GLU A 115 -17.92 7.08 -4.36
CA GLU A 115 -19.36 6.96 -4.65
C GLU A 115 -20.18 6.75 -3.38
N HIS A 116 -19.60 6.09 -2.36
CA HIS A 116 -20.22 5.75 -1.07
C HIS A 116 -19.69 6.59 0.09
N GLN A 117 -19.06 7.75 -0.16
CA GLN A 117 -18.35 8.52 0.88
C GLN A 117 -19.24 9.00 2.04
N HIS A 118 -20.56 9.09 1.82
CA HIS A 118 -21.53 9.48 2.84
C HIS A 118 -22.13 8.30 3.61
N ASP A 119 -21.76 7.06 3.28
CA ASP A 119 -22.28 5.86 3.93
C ASP A 119 -21.51 5.49 5.19
N PHE A 120 -20.29 5.99 5.35
CA PHE A 120 -19.38 5.61 6.43
C PHE A 120 -18.83 6.82 7.18
N ASP A 121 -18.83 6.72 8.50
CA ASP A 121 -18.23 7.74 9.37
C ASP A 121 -16.74 7.41 9.68
N ILE A 122 -16.40 6.12 9.71
CA ILE A 122 -15.04 5.60 9.93
C ILE A 122 -14.72 4.53 8.90
N ILE A 123 -13.53 4.60 8.30
CA ILE A 123 -13.02 3.56 7.39
C ILE A 123 -11.66 3.08 7.88
N HIS A 124 -11.53 1.76 8.05
CA HIS A 124 -10.27 1.09 8.37
C HIS A 124 -9.60 0.54 7.13
N PHE A 125 -8.26 0.68 7.07
CA PHE A 125 -7.39 0.02 6.11
C PHE A 125 -6.24 -0.67 6.84
N PRO A 126 -5.81 -1.86 6.41
CA PRO A 126 -4.48 -2.35 6.75
C PRO A 126 -3.45 -1.47 6.02
N GLU A 127 -2.29 -1.24 6.63
CA GLU A 127 -1.18 -0.61 5.91
C GLU A 127 -0.68 -1.50 4.78
N CYS A 128 -0.69 -2.81 5.02
CA CYS A 128 -0.17 -3.84 4.13
C CYS A 128 -0.76 -3.72 2.72
N GLN A 129 0.11 -3.75 1.71
CA GLN A 129 -0.20 -3.56 0.29
C GLN A 129 -0.64 -2.14 -0.09
N GLY A 130 -0.74 -1.19 0.84
CA GLY A 130 -1.10 0.20 0.53
C GLY A 130 -2.49 0.39 -0.10
N LEU A 131 -3.45 -0.51 0.19
CA LEU A 131 -4.74 -0.55 -0.52
C LEU A 131 -5.66 0.66 -0.23
N GLY A 132 -5.36 1.45 0.80
CA GLY A 132 -6.02 2.73 1.10
C GLY A 132 -5.42 3.95 0.40
N PHE A 133 -4.30 3.80 -0.32
CA PHE A 133 -3.46 4.89 -0.81
C PHE A 133 -4.23 6.00 -1.53
N TYR A 134 -4.97 5.71 -2.60
CA TYR A 134 -5.67 6.75 -3.35
C TYR A 134 -6.83 7.38 -2.58
N SER A 135 -7.51 6.63 -1.70
CA SER A 135 -8.55 7.19 -0.83
C SER A 135 -7.97 8.18 0.19
N LEU A 136 -6.85 7.83 0.79
CA LEU A 136 -6.11 8.66 1.74
C LEU A 136 -5.55 9.93 1.07
N LEU A 137 -4.99 9.81 -0.15
CA LEU A 137 -4.55 10.96 -0.94
C LEU A 137 -5.72 11.90 -1.25
N ALA A 138 -6.85 11.38 -1.74
CA ALA A 138 -8.03 12.19 -2.06
C ALA A 138 -8.52 12.99 -0.85
N LYS A 139 -8.52 12.38 0.34
CA LYS A 139 -8.87 13.07 1.59
C LYS A 139 -7.89 14.18 1.93
N ARG A 140 -6.59 13.90 1.92
CA ARG A 140 -5.53 14.88 2.20
C ARG A 140 -5.62 16.07 1.25
N GLN A 141 -5.90 15.81 -0.02
CA GLN A 141 -6.06 16.80 -1.08
C GLN A 141 -7.39 17.56 -1.02
N GLY A 142 -8.34 17.13 -0.19
CA GLY A 142 -9.67 17.75 -0.07
C GLY A 142 -10.60 17.47 -1.24
N LEU A 143 -10.32 16.41 -2.02
CA LEU A 143 -11.11 16.00 -3.17
C LEU A 143 -12.32 15.13 -2.79
N ALA A 144 -12.21 14.40 -1.66
CA ALA A 144 -13.26 13.54 -1.14
C ALA A 144 -13.06 13.28 0.37
N PHE A 145 -14.02 12.61 1.03
CA PHE A 145 -13.93 12.07 2.40
C PHE A 145 -13.68 13.11 3.51
N THR A 146 -14.10 14.35 3.32
CA THR A 146 -13.88 15.44 4.29
C THR A 146 -14.48 15.14 5.66
N ASP A 147 -15.57 14.37 5.71
CA ASP A 147 -16.32 14.02 6.92
C ASP A 147 -16.04 12.60 7.43
N THR A 148 -15.21 11.83 6.75
CA THR A 148 -14.91 10.43 7.08
C THR A 148 -13.57 10.35 7.80
N THR A 149 -13.49 9.60 8.89
CA THR A 149 -12.24 9.31 9.61
C THR A 149 -11.56 8.08 9.03
N PHE A 150 -10.30 8.19 8.65
CA PHE A 150 -9.48 7.07 8.18
C PHE A 150 -8.53 6.56 9.26
N VAL A 151 -8.63 5.27 9.53
CA VAL A 151 -7.76 4.55 10.47
C VAL A 151 -6.90 3.56 9.69
N VAL A 152 -5.59 3.72 9.75
CA VAL A 152 -4.65 2.74 9.21
C VAL A 152 -4.15 1.85 10.35
N SER A 153 -4.23 0.53 10.16
CA SER A 153 -3.78 -0.46 11.15
C SER A 153 -2.49 -1.11 10.66
N ALA A 154 -1.41 -0.97 11.43
CA ALA A 154 -0.10 -1.53 11.11
C ALA A 154 -0.02 -3.00 11.56
N HIS A 155 0.03 -3.91 10.58
CA HIS A 155 0.11 -5.36 10.82
C HIS A 155 1.49 -5.94 10.51
N GLY A 156 2.15 -5.45 9.47
CA GLY A 156 3.48 -5.88 9.03
C GLY A 156 3.76 -5.42 7.59
N PRO A 157 4.49 -4.30 7.43
CA PRO A 157 4.83 -3.76 6.12
C PRO A 157 5.61 -4.77 5.26
N THR A 158 5.50 -4.63 3.95
CA THR A 158 6.12 -5.56 2.99
C THR A 158 7.62 -5.71 3.23
N PHE A 159 8.35 -4.61 3.44
CA PHE A 159 9.79 -4.66 3.71
C PHE A 159 10.12 -5.36 5.02
N TRP A 160 9.36 -5.09 6.08
CA TRP A 160 9.53 -5.75 7.36
C TRP A 160 9.29 -7.27 7.27
N VAL A 161 8.29 -7.70 6.51
CA VAL A 161 8.01 -9.13 6.28
C VAL A 161 9.15 -9.77 5.50
N LYS A 162 9.68 -9.08 4.48
CA LYS A 162 10.80 -9.59 3.67
C LYS A 162 12.09 -9.72 4.48
N GLU A 163 12.42 -8.70 5.26
CA GLU A 163 13.57 -8.74 6.18
C GLU A 163 13.47 -9.94 7.13
N GLY A 164 12.34 -10.09 7.83
CA GLY A 164 12.09 -11.21 8.73
C GLY A 164 12.07 -12.59 8.05
N SER A 165 11.74 -12.63 6.76
CA SER A 165 11.73 -13.84 5.93
C SER A 165 13.06 -14.11 5.23
N GLN A 166 14.08 -13.27 5.44
CA GLN A 166 15.37 -13.33 4.73
C GLN A 166 15.18 -13.31 3.21
N ASP A 167 14.26 -12.47 2.74
CA ASP A 167 13.89 -12.32 1.35
C ASP A 167 14.24 -10.91 0.85
N TYR A 168 14.25 -10.71 -0.45
CA TYR A 168 14.58 -9.44 -1.10
C TYR A 168 13.42 -8.96 -1.98
N ILE A 169 13.48 -7.69 -2.39
CA ILE A 169 12.55 -7.11 -3.36
C ILE A 169 12.72 -7.83 -4.69
N ARG A 170 11.64 -8.37 -5.25
CA ARG A 170 11.67 -9.24 -6.42
C ARG A 170 11.21 -8.58 -7.71
N ASN A 171 10.40 -7.52 -7.60
CA ASN A 171 9.78 -6.87 -8.75
C ASN A 171 9.36 -5.43 -8.43
N LEU A 172 9.00 -4.68 -9.46
CA LEU A 172 8.59 -3.27 -9.34
C LEU A 172 7.34 -3.09 -8.48
N GLY A 173 6.39 -4.03 -8.55
CA GLY A 173 5.16 -3.94 -7.73
C GLY A 173 5.43 -3.93 -6.23
N GLU A 174 6.51 -4.56 -5.78
CA GLU A 174 6.92 -4.52 -4.36
C GLU A 174 7.55 -3.18 -3.97
N LEU A 175 8.18 -2.45 -4.89
CA LEU A 175 8.62 -1.07 -4.67
C LEU A 175 7.42 -0.12 -4.60
N GLU A 176 6.46 -0.24 -5.52
CA GLU A 176 5.21 0.53 -5.48
C GLU A 176 4.48 0.32 -4.15
N ILE A 177 4.41 -0.93 -3.69
CA ILE A 177 3.75 -1.28 -2.42
C ILE A 177 4.43 -0.57 -1.24
N ASP A 178 5.77 -0.58 -1.14
CA ASP A 178 6.47 0.11 -0.04
C ASP A 178 6.15 1.61 -0.02
N PHE A 179 6.17 2.25 -1.19
CA PHE A 179 5.80 3.66 -1.30
C PHE A 179 4.35 3.93 -0.88
N MET A 180 3.42 3.08 -1.34
CA MET A 180 2.00 3.20 -1.01
C MET A 180 1.74 2.95 0.48
N GLU A 181 2.40 1.96 1.09
CA GLU A 181 2.33 1.66 2.52
C GLU A 181 2.82 2.85 3.35
N ARG A 182 4.03 3.37 3.07
CA ARG A 182 4.62 4.53 3.76
C ARG A 182 3.74 5.77 3.65
N THR A 183 3.29 6.07 2.44
CA THR A 183 2.43 7.24 2.20
C THR A 183 1.08 7.08 2.91
N SER A 184 0.45 5.89 2.83
CA SER A 184 -0.82 5.62 3.51
C SER A 184 -0.73 5.84 5.02
N VAL A 185 0.36 5.39 5.64
CA VAL A 185 0.62 5.62 7.07
C VAL A 185 0.82 7.10 7.35
N ALA A 186 1.66 7.79 6.58
CA ALA A 186 1.99 9.19 6.83
C ALA A 186 0.79 10.14 6.74
N VAL A 187 -0.21 9.83 5.90
CA VAL A 187 -1.37 10.70 5.66
C VAL A 187 -2.66 10.22 6.33
N ALA A 188 -2.59 9.17 7.16
CA ALA A 188 -3.73 8.66 7.91
C ALA A 188 -4.20 9.66 8.99
N ASP A 189 -5.50 9.71 9.28
CA ASP A 189 -6.00 10.47 10.44
C ASP A 189 -5.55 9.83 11.76
N TYR A 190 -5.50 8.50 11.77
CA TYR A 190 -5.06 7.70 12.90
C TYR A 190 -4.25 6.50 12.43
N LEU A 191 -3.11 6.26 13.06
CA LEU A 191 -2.35 5.03 12.96
C LEU A 191 -2.52 4.22 14.24
N VAL A 192 -2.85 2.95 14.12
CA VAL A 192 -2.89 2.01 15.23
C VAL A 192 -1.98 0.81 14.95
N SER A 193 -1.23 0.37 15.94
CA SER A 193 -0.42 -0.83 15.87
C SER A 193 -0.66 -1.70 17.09
N PRO A 194 -0.72 -3.03 16.97
CA PRO A 194 -0.90 -3.90 18.13
C PRO A 194 0.31 -3.91 19.06
N SER A 195 1.48 -3.48 18.58
CA SER A 195 2.72 -3.45 19.36
C SER A 195 3.47 -2.12 19.24
N GLN A 196 4.18 -1.75 20.28
CA GLN A 196 5.17 -0.69 20.31
C GLN A 196 6.36 -1.03 19.40
N TYR A 197 6.71 -2.32 19.33
CA TYR A 197 7.81 -2.83 18.52
C TYR A 197 7.72 -2.40 17.06
N LEU A 198 6.57 -2.60 16.41
CA LEU A 198 6.44 -2.28 14.98
C LEU A 198 6.50 -0.77 14.73
N LEU A 199 5.91 0.05 15.59
CA LEU A 199 6.00 1.51 15.48
C LEU A 199 7.46 1.99 15.60
N ASN A 200 8.22 1.41 16.52
CA ASN A 200 9.64 1.72 16.66
C ASN A 200 10.44 1.29 15.42
N TRP A 201 10.14 0.12 14.85
CA TRP A 201 10.76 -0.34 13.61
C TRP A 201 10.45 0.62 12.45
N MET A 202 9.20 1.05 12.30
CA MET A 202 8.80 2.03 11.28
C MET A 202 9.60 3.32 11.42
N GLN A 203 9.70 3.90 12.62
CA GLN A 203 10.50 5.12 12.84
C GLN A 203 11.98 4.94 12.53
N GLN A 204 12.58 3.81 12.97
CA GLN A 204 13.98 3.50 12.71
C GLN A 204 14.28 3.32 11.23
N ASN A 205 13.27 2.93 10.43
CA ASN A 205 13.36 2.76 8.98
C ASN A 205 12.82 3.97 8.19
N GLY A 206 12.76 5.15 8.84
CA GLY A 206 12.46 6.42 8.18
C GLY A 206 11.00 6.60 7.77
N TRP A 207 10.06 5.89 8.39
CA TRP A 207 8.63 6.11 8.17
C TRP A 207 8.17 7.39 8.89
N GLU A 208 7.41 8.21 8.20
CA GLU A 208 6.69 9.34 8.81
C GLU A 208 5.39 8.80 9.44
N LEU A 209 5.24 8.96 10.76
CA LEU A 209 4.05 8.53 11.47
C LEU A 209 3.16 9.73 11.78
N PRO A 210 1.82 9.61 11.68
CA PRO A 210 0.91 10.70 12.00
C PRO A 210 0.95 11.01 13.51
N GLU A 211 0.60 12.23 13.88
CA GLU A 211 0.56 12.69 15.28
C GLU A 211 -0.33 11.78 16.14
N ARG A 212 -1.45 11.29 15.58
CA ARG A 212 -2.39 10.41 16.26
C ARG A 212 -2.04 8.94 16.05
N THR A 213 -0.90 8.53 16.61
CA THR A 213 -0.39 7.15 16.58
C THR A 213 -0.57 6.47 17.93
N TYR A 214 -1.16 5.27 17.96
CA TYR A 214 -1.50 4.54 19.18
C TYR A 214 -1.07 3.07 19.14
N VAL A 215 -0.70 2.54 20.32
CA VAL A 215 -0.60 1.10 20.54
C VAL A 215 -1.96 0.56 20.93
N ALA A 216 -2.50 -0.35 20.13
CA ALA A 216 -3.82 -0.92 20.27
C ALA A 216 -3.79 -2.44 20.06
N PRO A 217 -3.58 -3.25 21.11
CA PRO A 217 -3.58 -4.71 21.03
C PRO A 217 -4.81 -5.25 20.33
N TYR A 218 -4.68 -6.40 19.65
CA TYR A 218 -5.81 -7.02 18.97
C TYR A 218 -6.90 -7.47 19.93
N VAL A 219 -8.15 -7.40 19.48
CA VAL A 219 -9.28 -8.02 20.17
C VAL A 219 -9.13 -9.54 20.06
N LEU A 220 -9.21 -10.23 21.20
CA LEU A 220 -9.10 -11.69 21.22
C LEU A 220 -10.31 -12.35 20.52
N PRO A 221 -10.08 -13.30 19.59
CA PRO A 221 -11.16 -14.08 18.99
C PRO A 221 -12.01 -14.81 20.03
N ARG A 222 -13.33 -14.86 19.85
CA ARG A 222 -14.25 -15.55 20.77
C ARG A 222 -13.93 -17.01 20.96
N THR A 223 -13.46 -17.69 19.93
CA THR A 223 -13.03 -19.10 20.00
C THR A 223 -11.92 -19.34 21.02
N ALA A 224 -11.11 -18.31 21.30
CA ALA A 224 -10.07 -18.34 22.32
C ALA A 224 -10.58 -17.85 23.71
N GLN A 225 -11.67 -17.06 23.79
CA GLN A 225 -12.22 -16.51 25.04
C GLN A 225 -12.98 -17.55 25.91
N LEU A 226 -13.36 -18.68 25.38
CA LEU A 226 -14.17 -19.69 26.09
C LEU A 226 -13.49 -20.27 27.36
N ALA A 227 -12.22 -19.99 27.58
CA ALA A 227 -11.50 -20.40 28.78
C ALA A 227 -11.77 -19.50 30.02
N GLU A 228 -12.25 -18.26 29.86
CA GLU A 228 -12.55 -17.37 31.00
C GLU A 228 -13.85 -17.75 31.73
N ASN A 229 -14.79 -18.46 31.08
CA ASN A 229 -16.13 -18.76 31.59
C ASN A 229 -16.27 -20.16 32.21
N GLY A 230 -15.24 -20.67 32.87
CA GLY A 230 -15.43 -21.83 33.76
C GLY A 230 -15.31 -23.22 33.13
N ALA A 231 -14.69 -23.35 31.97
CA ALA A 231 -14.12 -24.66 31.60
C ALA A 231 -13.01 -24.96 32.63
N THR A 232 -13.31 -25.89 33.52
CA THR A 232 -12.42 -26.43 34.54
C THR A 232 -11.00 -26.47 34.00
N ARG A 233 -10.07 -25.73 34.64
CA ARG A 233 -8.64 -26.03 34.53
C ARG A 233 -8.57 -27.55 34.76
N GLN A 234 -8.52 -28.32 33.65
CA GLN A 234 -8.20 -29.72 33.75
C GLN A 234 -6.95 -29.76 34.59
N LYS A 235 -6.98 -30.51 35.71
CA LYS A 235 -5.78 -30.83 36.48
C LYS A 235 -4.78 -31.32 35.46
N ASN A 236 -3.85 -30.45 35.07
CA ASN A 236 -2.85 -30.76 34.10
C ASN A 236 -2.13 -32.01 34.64
N ASN A 237 -2.29 -33.11 33.97
CA ASN A 237 -1.22 -34.12 34.01
C ASN A 237 0.02 -33.36 33.54
N ASN A 238 0.95 -33.08 34.44
CA ASN A 238 2.15 -32.28 34.17
C ASN A 238 3.09 -32.90 33.12
N GLU A 239 2.74 -34.07 32.62
CA GLU A 239 3.54 -34.83 31.67
C GLU A 239 3.33 -34.33 30.25
N ILE A 240 4.34 -33.73 29.63
CA ILE A 240 4.33 -33.35 28.20
C ILE A 240 4.60 -34.61 27.37
N ARG A 241 3.72 -34.88 26.42
CA ARG A 241 3.82 -36.02 25.50
C ARG A 241 3.95 -35.57 24.04
N GLU A 242 3.59 -34.33 23.74
CA GLU A 242 3.59 -33.82 22.38
C GLU A 242 4.10 -32.37 22.35
N ILE A 243 5.10 -32.13 21.50
CA ILE A 243 5.63 -30.79 21.21
C ILE A 243 5.03 -30.34 19.89
N VAL A 244 4.33 -29.20 19.90
CA VAL A 244 3.59 -28.72 18.75
C VAL A 244 4.22 -27.42 18.24
N PHE A 245 4.90 -27.45 17.09
CA PHE A 245 5.21 -26.22 16.35
C PHE A 245 3.90 -25.58 15.92
N PHE A 246 3.64 -24.32 16.31
CA PHE A 246 2.39 -23.63 15.99
C PHE A 246 2.64 -22.37 15.19
N GLY A 247 2.36 -22.43 13.88
CA GLY A 247 2.55 -21.32 12.93
C GLY A 247 2.69 -21.80 11.50
N ARG A 248 2.66 -20.87 10.55
CA ARG A 248 2.96 -21.20 9.15
C ARG A 248 4.34 -21.83 9.04
N LEU A 249 4.49 -22.84 8.18
CA LEU A 249 5.75 -23.57 8.02
C LEU A 249 6.71 -22.75 7.13
N GLU A 250 7.22 -21.62 7.68
CA GLU A 250 8.05 -20.63 6.96
C GLU A 250 9.28 -20.19 7.79
N ILE A 251 10.24 -19.54 7.12
CA ILE A 251 11.50 -19.06 7.75
C ILE A 251 11.18 -18.11 8.89
N ARG A 252 10.39 -17.08 8.65
CA ARG A 252 10.08 -16.05 9.64
C ARG A 252 9.40 -16.59 10.90
N LYS A 253 8.59 -17.66 10.76
CA LYS A 253 7.99 -18.36 11.89
C LYS A 253 8.94 -19.35 12.58
N GLY A 254 10.23 -19.40 12.16
CA GLY A 254 11.28 -20.14 12.82
C GLY A 254 11.21 -21.65 12.61
N LEU A 255 10.65 -22.11 11.48
CA LEU A 255 10.60 -23.55 11.19
C LEU A 255 12.01 -24.17 11.22
N LYS A 256 13.01 -23.47 10.64
CA LYS A 256 14.40 -23.96 10.70
C LYS A 256 14.92 -24.01 12.13
N LEU A 257 14.71 -22.97 12.91
CA LEU A 257 15.12 -22.90 14.32
C LEU A 257 14.53 -24.07 15.13
N PHE A 258 13.25 -24.36 14.93
CA PHE A 258 12.59 -25.49 15.61
C PHE A 258 13.16 -26.84 15.19
N CYS A 259 13.40 -27.05 13.87
CA CYS A 259 14.04 -28.28 13.39
C CYS A 259 15.47 -28.42 13.92
N ASP A 260 16.27 -27.35 14.00
CA ASP A 260 17.61 -27.37 14.56
C ASP A 260 17.57 -27.76 16.05
N ALA A 261 16.61 -27.24 16.81
CA ALA A 261 16.40 -27.63 18.20
C ALA A 261 15.98 -29.10 18.37
N LEU A 262 15.18 -29.63 17.42
CA LEU A 262 14.84 -31.07 17.41
C LEU A 262 16.04 -31.96 17.12
N ASP A 263 16.96 -31.55 16.25
CA ASP A 263 18.21 -32.29 16.02
C ASP A 263 19.03 -32.42 17.31
N GLU A 264 19.12 -31.34 18.11
CA GLU A 264 19.80 -31.38 19.42
C GLU A 264 19.07 -32.24 20.45
N LEU A 265 17.71 -32.20 20.43
CA LEU A 265 16.91 -33.03 21.33
C LEU A 265 17.02 -34.53 21.00
N CYS A 266 17.12 -34.88 19.73
CA CYS A 266 17.18 -36.24 19.23
C CYS A 266 18.62 -36.80 19.13
N ALA A 267 19.64 -36.00 19.36
CA ALA A 267 21.05 -36.46 19.37
C ALA A 267 21.32 -37.52 20.47
N ASP A 268 20.63 -37.37 21.60
CA ASP A 268 20.64 -38.37 22.66
C ASP A 268 19.46 -39.32 22.53
N ARG A 269 19.73 -40.56 22.08
CA ARG A 269 18.69 -41.61 21.91
C ARG A 269 18.07 -42.10 23.20
N SER A 270 18.71 -41.81 24.36
CA SER A 270 18.21 -42.15 25.69
C SER A 270 17.27 -41.07 26.27
N GLY A 271 17.08 -39.98 25.55
CA GLY A 271 16.29 -38.82 25.97
C GLY A 271 14.78 -39.09 26.12
N PRO A 272 14.01 -38.09 26.57
CA PRO A 272 12.60 -38.26 26.89
C PRO A 272 11.81 -38.63 25.62
N LYS A 273 10.79 -39.48 25.80
CA LYS A 273 9.86 -39.88 24.72
C LYS A 273 8.77 -38.84 24.56
N PHE A 274 8.69 -38.22 23.39
CA PHE A 274 7.65 -37.30 23.01
C PHE A 274 7.30 -37.44 21.52
N GLU A 275 6.20 -36.88 21.09
CA GLU A 275 5.84 -36.77 19.69
C GLU A 275 5.96 -35.31 19.23
N VAL A 276 6.14 -35.09 17.93
CA VAL A 276 6.27 -33.78 17.35
C VAL A 276 5.14 -33.55 16.33
N THR A 277 4.41 -32.45 16.48
CA THR A 277 3.42 -32.04 15.48
C THR A 277 3.78 -30.68 14.91
N PHE A 278 3.78 -30.58 13.58
CA PHE A 278 3.85 -29.32 12.84
C PHE A 278 2.43 -28.86 12.50
N LEU A 279 1.91 -27.93 13.31
CA LEU A 279 0.56 -27.40 13.17
C LEU A 279 0.60 -26.04 12.45
N GLY A 280 0.30 -26.05 11.15
CA GLY A 280 0.29 -24.83 10.34
C GLY A 280 0.28 -25.05 8.84
N LYS A 281 -0.02 -23.98 8.11
CA LYS A 281 -0.10 -24.00 6.65
C LYS A 281 1.26 -24.24 6.03
N GLU A 282 1.32 -25.13 5.04
CA GLU A 282 2.48 -25.33 4.19
C GLU A 282 2.86 -24.05 3.42
N THR A 283 4.15 -23.82 3.28
CA THR A 283 4.73 -22.74 2.46
C THR A 283 5.96 -23.25 1.72
N GLN A 284 6.71 -22.34 1.10
CA GLN A 284 8.02 -22.65 0.55
C GLN A 284 9.14 -22.17 1.46
N LEU A 285 10.16 -23.00 1.59
CA LEU A 285 11.40 -22.74 2.34
C LEU A 285 12.58 -22.88 1.38
N TYR A 286 13.33 -21.81 1.14
CA TYR A 286 14.48 -21.82 0.21
C TYR A 286 14.16 -22.45 -1.16
N GLY A 287 12.98 -22.16 -1.72
CA GLY A 287 12.56 -22.70 -3.02
C GLY A 287 12.05 -24.15 -2.98
N ARG A 288 11.93 -24.77 -1.80
CA ARG A 288 11.39 -26.14 -1.61
C ARG A 288 10.10 -26.11 -0.81
N SER A 289 9.29 -27.16 -0.93
CA SER A 289 8.17 -27.42 -0.01
C SER A 289 8.67 -27.50 1.44
N SER A 290 8.02 -26.79 2.36
CA SER A 290 8.33 -26.89 3.79
C SER A 290 8.13 -28.31 4.34
N ILE A 291 7.14 -29.05 3.79
CA ILE A 291 6.92 -30.47 4.11
C ILE A 291 8.13 -31.31 3.67
N GLY A 292 8.63 -31.10 2.45
CA GLY A 292 9.86 -31.77 1.97
C GLY A 292 11.07 -31.45 2.83
N TYR A 293 11.21 -30.21 3.27
CA TYR A 293 12.27 -29.83 4.20
C TYR A 293 12.19 -30.56 5.55
N ILE A 294 10.99 -30.64 6.16
CA ILE A 294 10.75 -31.38 7.41
C ILE A 294 11.05 -32.86 7.20
N SER A 295 10.55 -33.46 6.12
CA SER A 295 10.75 -34.88 5.81
C SER A 295 12.23 -35.26 5.67
N ASP A 296 13.04 -34.37 5.08
CA ASP A 296 14.49 -34.62 4.97
C ASP A 296 15.19 -34.54 6.33
N ARG A 297 14.82 -33.58 7.17
CA ARG A 297 15.40 -33.38 8.51
C ARG A 297 15.00 -34.52 9.45
N SER A 298 13.75 -34.95 9.37
CA SER A 298 13.19 -35.97 10.27
C SER A 298 13.83 -37.36 10.13
N LYS A 299 14.57 -37.63 9.06
CA LYS A 299 15.35 -38.87 8.90
C LYS A 299 16.36 -39.10 10.03
N ALA A 300 16.80 -38.01 10.69
CA ALA A 300 17.73 -38.05 11.81
C ALA A 300 17.03 -38.12 13.18
N TRP A 301 15.72 -37.94 13.26
CA TRP A 301 14.99 -37.86 14.51
C TRP A 301 14.57 -39.25 15.00
N SER A 302 14.69 -39.48 16.32
CA SER A 302 14.29 -40.71 17.00
C SER A 302 12.85 -40.66 17.55
N VAL A 303 12.09 -39.59 17.24
CA VAL A 303 10.76 -39.33 17.76
C VAL A 303 9.72 -39.40 16.61
N PRO A 304 8.47 -39.84 16.87
CA PRO A 304 7.37 -39.74 15.90
C PRO A 304 7.05 -38.29 15.58
N TRP A 305 6.67 -38.03 14.33
CA TRP A 305 6.28 -36.69 13.92
C TRP A 305 5.09 -36.70 12.95
N HIS A 306 4.30 -35.60 12.97
CA HIS A 306 3.09 -35.43 12.17
C HIS A 306 3.01 -34.01 11.62
N ILE A 307 2.30 -33.83 10.49
CA ILE A 307 1.93 -32.53 9.92
C ILE A 307 0.42 -32.38 9.93
N VAL A 308 -0.05 -31.26 10.48
CA VAL A 308 -1.46 -30.89 10.53
C VAL A 308 -1.62 -29.54 9.85
N SER A 309 -1.89 -29.53 8.55
CA SER A 309 -1.95 -28.31 7.71
C SER A 309 -3.37 -27.84 7.38
N ASN A 310 -4.40 -28.61 7.75
CA ASN A 310 -5.79 -28.40 7.36
C ASN A 310 -6.69 -27.83 8.47
N LYS A 311 -6.14 -27.50 9.64
CA LYS A 311 -6.94 -26.92 10.72
C LYS A 311 -6.99 -25.40 10.62
N TYR A 312 -8.20 -24.86 10.70
CA TYR A 312 -8.44 -23.44 10.91
C TYR A 312 -8.22 -23.05 12.37
N GLN A 313 -8.30 -21.76 12.69
CA GLN A 313 -8.00 -21.17 13.98
C GLN A 313 -8.68 -21.90 15.18
N GLY A 314 -10.00 -21.99 15.21
CA GLY A 314 -10.74 -22.64 16.29
C GLY A 314 -10.30 -24.08 16.51
N PRO A 315 -10.40 -24.96 15.50
CA PRO A 315 -9.93 -26.35 15.56
C PRO A 315 -8.44 -26.51 15.88
N ALA A 316 -7.59 -25.50 15.57
CA ALA A 316 -6.17 -25.54 15.96
C ALA A 316 -5.99 -25.30 17.47
N ILE A 317 -6.70 -24.33 18.03
CA ILE A 317 -6.69 -24.08 19.49
C ILE A 317 -7.32 -25.24 20.26
N ASP A 318 -8.39 -25.83 19.78
CA ASP A 318 -8.99 -27.03 20.39
C ASP A 318 -8.03 -28.22 20.37
N TYR A 319 -7.26 -28.37 19.27
CA TYR A 319 -6.18 -29.35 19.23
C TYR A 319 -5.16 -29.08 20.32
N LEU A 320 -4.66 -27.86 20.46
CA LEU A 320 -3.63 -27.48 21.44
C LEU A 320 -4.11 -27.60 22.89
N ARG A 321 -5.41 -27.49 23.18
CA ARG A 321 -6.01 -27.75 24.50
C ARG A 321 -5.94 -29.20 24.94
N GLY A 322 -5.57 -30.12 24.07
CA GLY A 322 -5.39 -31.55 24.41
C GLY A 322 -4.33 -31.73 25.51
N ALA A 323 -4.57 -32.70 26.41
CA ALA A 323 -3.68 -32.97 27.53
C ALA A 323 -2.28 -33.40 27.08
N GLY A 324 -1.25 -32.89 27.74
CA GLY A 324 0.15 -33.24 27.47
C GLY A 324 0.75 -32.53 26.25
N ARG A 325 0.15 -31.45 25.74
CA ARG A 325 0.66 -30.67 24.61
C ARG A 325 1.35 -29.39 25.04
N LEU A 326 2.47 -29.09 24.40
CA LEU A 326 3.21 -27.85 24.54
C LEU A 326 3.27 -27.14 23.18
N ALA A 327 2.68 -25.96 23.06
CA ALA A 327 2.80 -25.14 21.87
C ALA A 327 4.17 -24.44 21.83
N VAL A 328 4.86 -24.51 20.70
CA VAL A 328 6.12 -23.81 20.45
C VAL A 328 5.93 -22.81 19.31
N ILE A 329 6.09 -21.53 19.61
CA ILE A 329 6.02 -20.42 18.64
C ILE A 329 7.45 -19.84 18.53
N SER A 330 8.23 -20.38 17.59
CA SER A 330 9.65 -20.08 17.43
C SER A 330 9.96 -18.98 16.42
N SER A 331 9.07 -18.00 16.27
CA SER A 331 9.22 -16.91 15.30
C SER A 331 10.58 -16.21 15.41
N LEU A 332 11.19 -15.88 14.25
CA LEU A 332 12.41 -15.06 14.18
C LEU A 332 12.09 -13.56 14.14
N SER A 333 10.91 -13.21 13.61
CA SER A 333 10.38 -11.85 13.59
C SER A 333 8.86 -11.92 13.59
N ASP A 334 8.22 -11.22 14.52
CA ASP A 334 6.76 -11.14 14.59
C ASP A 334 6.32 -9.81 15.21
N ASN A 335 5.20 -9.26 14.70
CA ASN A 335 4.64 -8.04 15.27
C ASN A 335 3.83 -8.36 16.54
N TYR A 336 2.67 -8.98 16.35
CA TYR A 336 1.75 -9.34 17.44
C TYR A 336 1.00 -10.62 17.05
N PRO A 337 1.68 -11.80 17.12
CA PRO A 337 1.13 -13.02 16.52
C PRO A 337 -0.12 -13.51 17.24
N ASN A 338 -1.18 -13.72 16.46
CA ASN A 338 -2.43 -14.31 16.96
C ASN A 338 -2.18 -15.68 17.61
N THR A 339 -1.20 -16.46 17.14
CA THR A 339 -0.86 -17.77 17.73
C THR A 339 -0.47 -17.67 19.20
N VAL A 340 0.29 -16.65 19.58
CA VAL A 340 0.63 -16.40 21.00
C VAL A 340 -0.59 -15.86 21.75
N LEU A 341 -1.29 -14.88 21.17
CA LEU A 341 -2.49 -14.27 21.76
C LEU A 341 -3.56 -15.32 22.06
N GLU A 342 -3.82 -16.23 21.12
CA GLU A 342 -4.79 -17.32 21.24
C GLU A 342 -4.37 -18.37 22.28
N CYS A 343 -3.08 -18.77 22.29
CA CYS A 343 -2.56 -19.67 23.31
C CYS A 343 -2.72 -19.10 24.72
N VAL A 344 -2.35 -17.83 24.90
CA VAL A 344 -2.47 -17.14 26.20
C VAL A 344 -3.95 -17.02 26.60
N GLY A 345 -4.82 -16.60 25.66
CA GLY A 345 -6.27 -16.49 25.89
C GLY A 345 -6.94 -17.81 26.23
N ALA A 346 -6.50 -18.88 25.59
CA ALA A 346 -7.03 -20.25 25.78
C ALA A 346 -6.39 -20.99 26.97
N GLY A 347 -5.40 -20.40 27.64
CA GLY A 347 -4.66 -21.07 28.72
C GLY A 347 -3.81 -22.26 28.25
N VAL A 348 -3.46 -22.31 26.96
CA VAL A 348 -2.60 -23.34 26.37
C VAL A 348 -1.17 -23.13 26.86
N PRO A 349 -0.50 -24.22 27.36
CA PRO A 349 0.92 -24.15 27.68
C PRO A 349 1.76 -23.81 26.44
N LEU A 350 2.71 -22.86 26.58
CA LEU A 350 3.49 -22.42 25.43
C LEU A 350 4.94 -22.07 25.77
N LEU A 351 5.79 -22.19 24.75
CA LEU A 351 7.09 -21.51 24.66
C LEU A 351 7.04 -20.59 23.43
N ALA A 352 7.44 -19.33 23.58
CA ALA A 352 7.46 -18.36 22.51
C ALA A 352 8.83 -17.67 22.44
N SER A 353 9.31 -17.36 21.24
CA SER A 353 10.57 -16.63 21.09
C SER A 353 10.47 -15.21 21.63
N ASN A 354 11.55 -14.72 22.25
CA ASN A 354 11.65 -13.37 22.79
C ASN A 354 12.02 -12.35 21.70
N VAL A 355 11.15 -12.21 20.69
CA VAL A 355 11.38 -11.32 19.53
C VAL A 355 10.19 -10.45 19.23
N GLY A 356 10.45 -9.30 18.63
CA GLY A 356 9.41 -8.42 18.13
C GLY A 356 8.43 -7.98 19.21
N GLY A 357 7.13 -8.00 18.88
CA GLY A 357 6.05 -7.69 19.82
C GLY A 357 5.55 -8.88 20.63
N ILE A 358 6.15 -10.08 20.52
CA ILE A 358 5.72 -11.26 21.28
C ILE A 358 5.75 -11.01 22.81
N PRO A 359 6.81 -10.42 23.39
CA PRO A 359 6.83 -10.12 24.82
C PRO A 359 5.75 -9.13 25.27
N GLU A 360 5.22 -8.32 24.35
CA GLU A 360 4.18 -7.34 24.66
C GLU A 360 2.80 -7.99 24.90
N ILE A 361 2.59 -9.23 24.40
CA ILE A 361 1.38 -10.02 24.64
C ILE A 361 1.34 -10.60 26.05
N ILE A 362 2.53 -10.90 26.61
CA ILE A 362 2.73 -11.72 27.79
C ILE A 362 2.96 -10.82 29.02
N ASP A 363 2.28 -11.14 30.13
CA ASP A 363 2.50 -10.47 31.42
C ASP A 363 3.98 -10.51 31.81
N ALA A 364 4.52 -9.38 32.26
CA ALA A 364 5.93 -9.23 32.55
C ALA A 364 6.49 -10.30 33.52
N ALA A 365 5.69 -10.73 34.52
CA ALA A 365 6.08 -11.73 35.51
C ALA A 365 6.14 -13.18 34.94
N ASP A 366 5.55 -13.40 33.78
CA ASP A 366 5.52 -14.73 33.16
C ASP A 366 6.49 -14.85 31.97
N ARG A 367 7.09 -13.73 31.48
CA ARG A 367 8.02 -13.72 30.34
C ARG A 367 9.19 -14.68 30.50
N GLU A 368 9.85 -14.65 31.64
CA GLU A 368 11.00 -15.55 31.91
C GLU A 368 10.62 -17.04 31.85
N LYS A 369 9.35 -17.37 32.11
CA LYS A 369 8.89 -18.77 32.13
C LYS A 369 8.65 -19.29 30.72
N VAL A 370 8.08 -18.45 29.84
CA VAL A 370 7.58 -18.86 28.52
C VAL A 370 8.38 -18.32 27.35
N CYS A 371 9.11 -17.19 27.51
CA CYS A 371 9.92 -16.63 26.44
C CYS A 371 11.33 -17.23 26.43
N PHE A 372 11.88 -17.40 25.22
CA PHE A 372 13.25 -17.89 25.01
C PHE A 372 13.96 -17.09 23.92
N GLU A 373 15.26 -16.96 24.02
CA GLU A 373 16.10 -16.43 22.95
C GLU A 373 16.03 -17.34 21.72
N PRO A 374 15.91 -16.80 20.48
CA PRO A 374 15.70 -17.60 19.27
C PRO A 374 16.99 -18.32 18.82
N ARG A 375 17.47 -19.22 19.66
CA ARG A 375 18.65 -20.09 19.47
C ARG A 375 18.23 -21.53 19.62
N PRO A 376 18.74 -22.47 18.77
CA PRO A 376 18.38 -23.87 18.82
C PRO A 376 18.67 -24.52 20.17
N ASP A 377 19.89 -24.29 20.73
CA ASP A 377 20.33 -24.80 22.01
C ASP A 377 19.45 -24.34 23.18
N ILE A 378 19.08 -23.06 23.19
CA ILE A 378 18.18 -22.49 24.21
C ILE A 378 16.78 -23.11 24.08
N LEU A 379 16.23 -23.21 22.87
CA LEU A 379 14.92 -23.81 22.66
C LEU A 379 14.94 -25.29 23.09
N ALA A 380 15.96 -26.07 22.72
CA ALA A 380 16.11 -27.46 23.13
C ALA A 380 16.14 -27.58 24.64
N GLN A 381 16.89 -26.73 25.33
CA GLN A 381 16.96 -26.71 26.82
C GLN A 381 15.58 -26.35 27.42
N ARG A 382 14.88 -25.35 26.87
CA ARG A 382 13.53 -24.96 27.35
C ARG A 382 12.54 -26.11 27.21
N ILE A 383 12.57 -26.83 26.08
CA ILE A 383 11.72 -28.01 25.86
C ILE A 383 12.05 -29.12 26.88
N ARG A 384 13.32 -29.45 27.09
CA ARG A 384 13.71 -30.41 28.12
C ARG A 384 13.19 -30.01 29.50
N ASN A 385 13.42 -28.77 29.91
CA ASN A 385 12.93 -28.26 31.18
C ASN A 385 11.39 -28.37 31.31
N ALA A 386 10.67 -28.12 30.24
CA ALA A 386 9.22 -28.24 30.24
C ALA A 386 8.74 -29.69 30.34
N ILE A 387 9.47 -30.66 29.75
CA ILE A 387 9.20 -32.09 29.88
C ILE A 387 9.47 -32.56 31.31
N ASP A 388 10.57 -32.12 31.91
CA ASP A 388 11.00 -32.59 33.24
C ASP A 388 10.24 -31.95 34.41
N HIS A 389 9.82 -30.69 34.27
CA HIS A 389 9.25 -29.89 35.37
C HIS A 389 7.79 -29.44 35.11
N GLY A 390 7.25 -29.75 33.94
CA GLY A 390 5.88 -29.36 33.52
C GLY A 390 5.81 -28.16 32.59
N ALA A 391 4.72 -28.12 31.83
CA ALA A 391 4.49 -27.15 30.78
C ALA A 391 4.23 -25.74 31.33
N PRO A 392 4.98 -24.71 30.91
CA PRO A 392 4.76 -23.35 31.37
C PRO A 392 3.51 -22.73 30.69
N SER A 393 2.81 -21.88 31.42
CA SER A 393 1.71 -21.07 30.91
C SER A 393 1.91 -19.60 31.26
N ALA A 394 1.26 -18.72 30.51
CA ALA A 394 1.37 -17.28 30.68
C ALA A 394 -0.01 -16.62 30.83
N ARG A 395 0.00 -15.47 31.50
CA ARG A 395 -1.13 -14.53 31.54
C ARG A 395 -0.95 -13.47 30.45
N PRO A 396 -2.05 -12.88 29.95
CA PRO A 396 -1.97 -11.76 29.04
C PRO A 396 -1.43 -10.50 29.75
N SER A 397 -0.72 -9.65 29.03
CA SER A 397 -0.21 -8.37 29.53
C SER A 397 -1.34 -7.37 29.86
N THR A 398 -2.47 -7.50 29.19
CA THR A 398 -3.68 -6.67 29.36
C THR A 398 -4.92 -7.56 29.37
N SER A 399 -5.95 -7.18 30.14
CA SER A 399 -7.23 -7.86 30.13
C SER A 399 -7.87 -7.81 28.75
N PHE A 400 -8.32 -8.94 28.21
CA PHE A 400 -9.00 -9.01 26.92
C PHE A 400 -10.29 -8.20 26.88
N GLY A 401 -11.06 -8.23 27.98
CA GLY A 401 -12.27 -7.42 28.13
C GLY A 401 -11.99 -5.92 28.14
N ASP A 402 -10.86 -5.49 28.74
CA ASP A 402 -10.44 -4.09 28.71
C ASP A 402 -10.00 -3.65 27.31
N THR A 403 -9.29 -4.52 26.61
CA THR A 403 -8.88 -4.28 25.22
C THR A 403 -10.12 -4.10 24.31
N GLU A 404 -11.10 -5.00 24.40
CA GLU A 404 -12.36 -4.89 23.63
C GLU A 404 -13.11 -3.60 23.98
N ARG A 405 -13.26 -3.28 25.27
CA ARG A 405 -13.93 -2.03 25.70
C ARG A 405 -13.22 -0.77 25.19
N LYS A 406 -11.88 -0.75 25.21
CA LYS A 406 -11.10 0.39 24.69
C LYS A 406 -11.36 0.60 23.20
N TRP A 407 -11.31 -0.46 22.41
CA TRP A 407 -11.61 -0.38 20.99
C TRP A 407 -13.03 0.14 20.72
N VAL A 408 -14.03 -0.43 21.37
CA VAL A 408 -15.44 -0.04 21.21
C VAL A 408 -15.65 1.43 21.60
N ASN A 409 -15.17 1.86 22.76
CA ASN A 409 -15.34 3.23 23.24
C ASN A 409 -14.56 4.24 22.39
N TRP A 410 -13.37 3.86 21.90
CA TRP A 410 -12.59 4.72 21.05
C TRP A 410 -13.31 5.05 19.74
N HIS A 411 -13.92 4.07 19.08
CA HIS A 411 -14.72 4.28 17.87
C HIS A 411 -15.88 5.26 18.10
N ALA A 412 -16.58 5.14 19.21
CA ALA A 412 -17.66 6.08 19.54
C ALA A 412 -17.17 7.53 19.70
N GLY A 413 -15.95 7.69 20.17
CA GLY A 413 -15.33 9.01 20.31
C GLY A 413 -14.78 9.63 19.03
N LEU A 414 -14.52 8.83 17.98
CA LEU A 414 -13.98 9.33 16.72
C LEU A 414 -14.98 10.20 15.95
N SER A 415 -16.28 9.92 16.06
CA SER A 415 -17.34 10.67 15.37
C SER A 415 -17.56 12.09 15.91
N ASN A 416 -17.11 12.37 17.14
CA ASN A 416 -17.36 13.63 17.86
C ASN A 416 -16.14 14.55 17.95
N ARG A 417 -14.98 14.15 17.45
CA ARG A 417 -13.74 14.93 17.57
C ARG A 417 -13.43 15.74 16.32
N ASP A 418 -12.89 16.93 16.59
CA ASP A 418 -12.47 17.95 15.65
C ASP A 418 -12.08 17.44 14.26
N LYS A 419 -12.92 17.78 13.29
CA LYS A 419 -12.75 17.52 11.85
C LYS A 419 -11.64 18.37 11.22
N THR A 420 -10.81 19.02 12.03
CA THR A 420 -9.67 19.80 11.55
C THR A 420 -8.50 18.88 11.29
N VAL A 421 -8.44 18.35 10.06
CA VAL A 421 -7.18 17.88 9.50
C VAL A 421 -6.32 19.13 9.34
N SER A 422 -5.40 19.35 10.26
CA SER A 422 -4.33 20.35 10.02
C SER A 422 -3.51 19.84 8.84
N PRO A 423 -3.44 20.58 7.73
CA PRO A 423 -2.49 20.24 6.69
C PRO A 423 -1.11 20.22 7.34
N VAL A 424 -0.29 19.20 7.05
CA VAL A 424 1.13 19.20 7.42
C VAL A 424 1.78 20.32 6.61
N ARG A 425 1.65 21.55 7.10
CA ARG A 425 2.38 22.68 6.55
C ARG A 425 3.80 22.65 7.12
N ARG A 426 4.79 22.49 6.27
CA ARG A 426 6.11 22.99 6.60
C ARG A 426 5.97 24.53 6.75
N PRO A 427 6.61 25.19 7.77
CA PRO A 427 6.55 26.63 7.89
C PRO A 427 7.19 27.24 6.64
N ARG A 428 6.37 27.67 5.72
CA ARG A 428 6.74 28.61 4.65
C ARG A 428 6.26 30.00 5.04
N ASP A 429 6.92 30.98 4.51
CA ASP A 429 6.62 32.41 4.75
C ASP A 429 5.17 32.71 4.27
N GLU A 430 4.24 32.72 5.22
CA GLU A 430 2.80 32.94 4.98
C GLU A 430 2.50 34.33 4.35
N SER A 431 3.50 35.20 4.25
CA SER A 431 3.36 36.59 3.78
C SER A 431 3.19 36.71 2.24
N ARG A 432 3.28 35.61 1.47
CA ARG A 432 3.36 35.65 0.00
C ARG A 432 2.25 34.92 -0.76
N GLU A 433 1.36 34.20 -0.13
CA GLU A 433 0.37 33.39 -0.87
C GLU A 433 -0.87 34.22 -1.25
N SER A 434 -0.98 34.54 -2.53
CA SER A 434 -2.25 34.97 -3.13
C SER A 434 -3.25 33.80 -3.14
N ILE A 435 -4.51 34.05 -2.79
CA ILE A 435 -5.59 33.05 -2.90
C ILE A 435 -5.74 32.57 -4.36
N PHE A 436 -5.43 33.44 -5.33
CA PHE A 436 -5.46 33.17 -6.76
C PHE A 436 -4.12 33.60 -7.39
N PRO A 437 -3.04 32.82 -7.28
CA PRO A 437 -1.77 33.13 -7.93
C PRO A 437 -1.93 33.15 -9.46
N LEU A 438 -1.10 33.93 -10.15
CA LEU A 438 -1.09 33.89 -11.61
C LEU A 438 -0.61 32.52 -12.10
N VAL A 439 -1.36 31.87 -12.97
CA VAL A 439 -1.01 30.62 -13.65
C VAL A 439 -0.69 30.92 -15.10
N SER A 440 0.49 30.53 -15.56
CA SER A 440 0.88 30.58 -16.97
C SER A 440 0.63 29.22 -17.61
N VAL A 441 -0.34 29.13 -18.51
CA VAL A 441 -0.54 27.94 -19.33
C VAL A 441 0.51 27.89 -20.44
N CYS A 442 1.42 26.95 -20.36
CA CYS A 442 2.49 26.71 -21.33
C CYS A 442 2.03 25.62 -22.30
N PHE A 443 1.46 26.00 -23.41
CA PHE A 443 0.93 25.09 -24.43
C PHE A 443 1.92 24.98 -25.60
N ALA A 444 2.65 23.86 -25.66
CA ALA A 444 3.51 23.55 -26.80
C ALA A 444 2.78 22.59 -27.75
N TYR A 445 2.79 22.90 -29.04
CA TYR A 445 2.14 22.10 -30.07
C TYR A 445 2.93 22.08 -31.37
N ASN A 446 2.82 20.96 -32.09
CA ASN A 446 3.38 20.85 -33.42
C ASN A 446 2.36 21.36 -34.44
N VAL A 447 2.74 22.34 -35.27
CA VAL A 447 1.87 22.95 -36.30
C VAL A 447 1.35 21.94 -37.32
N ARG A 448 1.98 20.78 -37.46
CA ARG A 448 1.59 19.72 -38.39
C ARG A 448 0.58 18.74 -37.79
N GLU A 449 0.31 18.79 -36.49
CA GLU A 449 -0.60 17.89 -35.75
C GLU A 449 -2.03 18.43 -35.68
N LYS A 450 -3.02 17.52 -35.71
CA LYS A 450 -4.46 17.87 -35.77
C LYS A 450 -5.17 17.86 -34.42
N GLY A 451 -4.53 18.20 -33.32
CA GLY A 451 -5.14 18.16 -31.97
C GLY A 451 -5.46 19.51 -31.33
N THR A 452 -4.74 20.51 -31.76
CA THR A 452 -4.63 21.86 -31.15
C THR A 452 -5.97 22.56 -30.89
N ALA A 453 -6.93 22.46 -31.81
CA ALA A 453 -8.21 23.19 -31.69
C ALA A 453 -9.07 22.70 -30.52
N ALA A 454 -9.10 21.41 -30.25
CA ALA A 454 -9.86 20.82 -29.15
C ALA A 454 -9.25 21.17 -27.79
N THR A 455 -7.91 21.12 -27.68
CA THR A 455 -7.17 21.54 -26.46
C THR A 455 -7.43 23.01 -26.17
N LEU A 456 -7.31 23.90 -27.19
CA LEU A 456 -7.61 25.32 -27.03
C LEU A 456 -9.07 25.58 -26.62
N ALA A 457 -10.01 24.78 -27.13
CA ALA A 457 -11.42 24.89 -26.73
C ALA A 457 -11.63 24.53 -25.26
N SER A 458 -10.95 23.49 -24.76
CA SER A 458 -11.02 23.10 -23.34
C SER A 458 -10.37 24.14 -22.41
N LEU A 459 -9.28 24.77 -22.84
CA LEU A 459 -8.63 25.87 -22.11
C LEU A 459 -9.53 27.13 -22.05
N LYS A 460 -10.30 27.46 -23.11
CA LYS A 460 -11.22 28.57 -23.12
C LYS A 460 -12.36 28.42 -22.11
N GLN A 461 -12.70 27.21 -21.74
CA GLN A 461 -13.78 26.90 -20.80
C GLN A 461 -13.35 26.99 -19.34
N GLN A 462 -12.05 27.17 -19.05
CA GLN A 462 -11.56 27.21 -17.67
C GLN A 462 -12.09 28.44 -16.91
N ASP A 463 -12.43 28.23 -15.64
CA ASP A 463 -13.03 29.23 -14.76
C ASP A 463 -12.00 30.02 -13.93
N TYR A 464 -10.72 29.59 -13.95
CA TYR A 464 -9.68 30.21 -13.15
C TYR A 464 -9.44 31.67 -13.53
N PRO A 465 -9.49 32.63 -12.56
CA PRO A 465 -9.57 34.05 -12.89
C PRO A 465 -8.22 34.68 -13.33
N HIS A 466 -7.10 34.12 -12.91
CA HIS A 466 -5.77 34.72 -13.15
C HIS A 466 -4.92 33.81 -14.05
N LEU A 467 -5.27 33.76 -15.34
CA LEU A 467 -4.56 33.00 -16.36
C LEU A 467 -3.88 33.90 -17.39
N GLU A 468 -2.68 33.54 -17.79
CA GLU A 468 -2.09 33.90 -19.08
C GLU A 468 -1.84 32.62 -19.90
N ILE A 469 -1.87 32.71 -21.21
CA ILE A 469 -1.69 31.57 -22.10
C ILE A 469 -0.55 31.86 -23.07
N ILE A 470 0.45 30.98 -23.10
CA ILE A 470 1.61 31.09 -23.97
C ILE A 470 1.58 29.89 -24.92
N LEU A 471 1.36 30.20 -26.20
CA LEU A 471 1.29 29.23 -27.28
C LEU A 471 2.66 29.10 -27.93
N ALA A 472 3.32 27.96 -27.78
CA ALA A 472 4.60 27.68 -28.43
C ALA A 472 4.38 26.79 -29.66
N GLU A 473 4.47 27.41 -30.83
CA GLU A 473 4.39 26.73 -32.12
C GLU A 473 5.72 26.09 -32.47
N CYS A 474 5.76 24.77 -32.57
CA CYS A 474 6.95 23.97 -32.89
C CYS A 474 6.89 23.50 -34.35
N GLY A 475 8.04 23.49 -35.06
CA GLY A 475 8.14 23.02 -36.45
C GLY A 475 7.58 24.03 -37.48
N SER A 476 7.54 25.32 -37.14
CA SER A 476 7.16 26.39 -38.09
C SER A 476 8.27 26.71 -39.07
N ASP A 477 7.94 26.75 -40.36
CA ASP A 477 8.85 27.15 -41.42
C ASP A 477 9.18 28.65 -41.40
N ASP A 478 8.29 29.47 -40.79
CA ASP A 478 8.48 30.92 -40.59
C ASP A 478 8.51 31.28 -39.09
N PRO A 479 9.72 31.36 -38.51
CA PRO A 479 9.88 31.62 -37.08
C PRO A 479 9.82 33.12 -36.74
N SER A 480 9.11 33.93 -37.46
CA SER A 480 8.92 35.35 -37.16
C SER A 480 8.36 35.47 -35.74
N PRO A 481 8.94 36.27 -34.84
CA PRO A 481 8.31 36.60 -33.58
C PRO A 481 7.03 37.41 -33.90
N SER A 482 5.89 36.73 -33.93
CA SER A 482 4.62 37.46 -34.05
C SER A 482 4.34 38.14 -32.70
N ASP A 483 4.87 39.34 -32.53
CA ASP A 483 4.43 40.32 -31.52
C ASP A 483 2.99 40.70 -31.79
N SER A 484 2.11 39.80 -31.72
CA SER A 484 0.69 40.08 -31.72
C SER A 484 0.08 39.73 -30.37
N SER A 485 0.15 40.67 -29.44
CA SER A 485 -0.86 40.79 -28.37
C SER A 485 -2.25 41.03 -29.03
N SER A 486 -2.68 40.08 -29.86
CA SER A 486 -4.02 40.08 -30.39
C SER A 486 -4.94 39.81 -29.21
N LYS A 487 -5.76 40.79 -28.83
CA LYS A 487 -6.91 40.56 -27.97
C LYS A 487 -7.65 39.36 -28.54
N SER A 488 -7.44 38.20 -27.92
CA SER A 488 -7.81 36.91 -28.44
C SER A 488 -9.32 36.83 -28.56
N ASN A 489 -9.82 36.66 -29.78
CA ASN A 489 -11.21 36.28 -30.03
C ASN A 489 -11.54 35.00 -29.21
N GLY A 490 -12.20 35.15 -28.07
CA GLY A 490 -12.83 34.06 -27.33
C GLY A 490 -12.24 33.63 -25.99
N PHE A 491 -11.12 34.20 -25.51
CA PHE A 491 -10.68 33.96 -24.12
C PHE A 491 -11.21 35.09 -23.22
N LYS A 492 -11.95 34.74 -22.16
CA LYS A 492 -12.42 35.72 -21.17
C LYS A 492 -11.23 36.22 -20.39
N ALA A 493 -10.86 37.51 -20.56
CA ALA A 493 -9.89 38.25 -19.72
C ALA A 493 -8.45 37.69 -19.62
N HIS A 494 -8.00 36.79 -20.51
CA HIS A 494 -6.65 36.22 -20.45
C HIS A 494 -5.74 36.82 -21.53
N GLU A 495 -4.51 37.13 -21.16
CA GLU A 495 -3.46 37.51 -22.10
C GLU A 495 -3.05 36.24 -22.89
N VAL A 496 -3.07 36.28 -24.21
CA VAL A 496 -2.57 35.19 -25.06
C VAL A 496 -1.38 35.68 -25.85
N ARG A 497 -0.24 35.03 -25.67
CA ARG A 497 0.99 35.30 -26.43
C ARG A 497 1.32 34.09 -27.30
N ARG A 498 1.88 34.33 -28.49
CA ARG A 498 2.34 33.30 -29.40
C ARG A 498 3.85 33.46 -29.62
N ILE A 499 4.55 32.32 -29.61
CA ILE A 499 5.95 32.22 -29.95
C ILE A 499 6.11 31.11 -30.97
N SER A 500 6.87 31.38 -32.06
CA SER A 500 7.10 30.37 -33.10
C SER A 500 8.55 29.91 -33.08
N ARG A 501 8.78 28.63 -33.33
CA ARG A 501 10.10 27.99 -33.30
C ARG A 501 10.28 27.05 -34.50
N ARG A 502 11.51 27.01 -35.06
CA ARG A 502 11.90 26.05 -36.12
C ARG A 502 11.99 24.62 -35.59
N SER A 503 12.45 24.43 -34.34
CA SER A 503 12.51 23.11 -33.73
C SER A 503 11.12 22.51 -33.60
N ALA A 504 10.95 21.27 -34.04
CA ALA A 504 9.72 20.52 -33.88
C ALA A 504 9.56 19.89 -32.47
N GLU A 505 10.58 20.05 -31.61
CA GLU A 505 10.65 19.43 -30.31
C GLU A 505 9.74 20.13 -29.28
N LEU A 506 8.82 19.39 -28.68
CA LEU A 506 7.87 19.92 -27.71
C LEU A 506 8.56 20.34 -26.40
N GLY A 507 9.61 19.65 -25.96
CA GLY A 507 10.39 20.02 -24.77
C GLY A 507 11.01 21.42 -24.90
N ALA A 508 11.62 21.71 -26.04
CA ALA A 508 12.16 23.04 -26.35
C ALA A 508 11.04 24.10 -26.44
N GLY A 509 9.87 23.72 -26.94
CA GLY A 509 8.68 24.58 -26.96
C GLY A 509 8.17 24.91 -25.54
N ARG A 510 8.05 23.91 -24.69
CA ARG A 510 7.66 24.07 -23.27
C ARG A 510 8.65 24.98 -22.53
N ASN A 511 9.97 24.79 -22.71
CA ASN A 511 11.00 25.64 -22.14
C ASN A 511 10.88 27.11 -22.62
N ALA A 512 10.58 27.31 -23.91
CA ALA A 512 10.40 28.65 -24.42
C ALA A 512 9.13 29.33 -23.85
N ALA A 513 8.01 28.60 -23.77
CA ALA A 513 6.81 29.10 -23.14
C ALA A 513 7.04 29.46 -21.66
N ALA A 514 7.76 28.61 -20.93
CA ALA A 514 8.10 28.86 -19.52
C ALA A 514 8.99 30.08 -19.30
N ARG A 515 9.91 30.38 -20.24
CA ARG A 515 10.73 31.63 -20.18
C ARG A 515 9.92 32.91 -20.34
N GLU A 516 8.87 32.87 -21.15
CA GLU A 516 7.98 34.01 -21.36
C GLU A 516 6.89 34.13 -20.29
N ALA A 517 6.71 33.10 -19.51
CA ALA A 517 5.70 32.99 -18.46
C ALA A 517 5.99 33.95 -17.29
N LYS A 518 4.95 34.54 -16.69
CA LYS A 518 5.03 35.43 -15.52
C LYS A 518 4.39 34.84 -14.27
N GLY A 519 3.60 33.75 -14.42
CA GLY A 519 2.85 33.12 -13.35
C GLY A 519 3.73 32.53 -12.27
N GLU A 520 3.23 32.41 -11.08
CA GLU A 520 3.83 31.66 -9.96
C GLU A 520 3.81 30.17 -10.24
N TYR A 521 2.78 29.72 -10.93
CA TYR A 521 2.64 28.35 -11.41
C TYR A 521 2.67 28.30 -12.93
N LEU A 522 3.28 27.24 -13.45
CA LEU A 522 3.32 26.88 -14.85
C LEU A 522 2.38 25.66 -15.04
N PHE A 523 1.36 25.77 -15.87
CA PHE A 523 0.53 24.65 -16.24
C PHE A 523 0.89 24.18 -17.65
N PHE A 524 1.58 23.05 -17.74
CA PHE A 524 1.94 22.47 -19.03
C PHE A 524 0.77 21.65 -19.58
N ILE A 525 0.51 21.76 -20.87
CA ILE A 525 -0.51 20.99 -21.60
C ILE A 525 -0.06 20.73 -23.03
N ASP A 526 -0.35 19.55 -23.55
CA ASP A 526 0.01 19.08 -24.89
C ASP A 526 -1.20 19.12 -25.85
N ASP A 527 -0.97 19.10 -27.18
CA ASP A 527 -1.98 19.24 -28.23
C ASP A 527 -2.89 18.01 -28.41
N HIS A 528 -2.57 16.90 -27.79
CA HIS A 528 -3.40 15.68 -27.76
C HIS A 528 -4.11 15.44 -26.40
N CYS A 529 -4.08 16.45 -25.53
CA CYS A 529 -4.69 16.40 -24.21
C CYS A 529 -5.86 17.39 -24.10
N LEU A 530 -6.88 16.99 -23.35
CA LEU A 530 -8.07 17.82 -23.07
C LEU A 530 -8.28 17.94 -21.57
N LEU A 531 -8.67 19.15 -21.13
CA LEU A 531 -9.21 19.35 -19.80
C LEU A 531 -10.68 18.95 -19.76
N LEU A 532 -11.05 18.04 -18.87
CA LEU A 532 -12.41 17.49 -18.78
C LEU A 532 -13.42 18.43 -18.13
N ALA A 533 -12.98 19.20 -17.14
CA ALA A 533 -13.84 20.07 -16.36
C ALA A 533 -13.44 21.53 -16.51
N SER A 534 -14.42 22.42 -16.46
CA SER A 534 -14.16 23.87 -16.51
C SER A 534 -13.41 24.40 -15.29
N ASN A 535 -13.42 23.67 -14.17
CA ASN A 535 -12.70 24.02 -12.94
C ASN A 535 -11.37 23.26 -12.77
N ALA A 536 -10.86 22.59 -13.80
CA ALA A 536 -9.68 21.76 -13.68
C ALA A 536 -8.46 22.55 -13.15
N ILE A 537 -8.13 23.70 -13.75
CA ILE A 537 -7.01 24.52 -13.30
C ILE A 537 -7.24 25.06 -11.88
N SER A 538 -8.46 25.45 -11.53
CA SER A 538 -8.83 25.88 -10.17
C SER A 538 -8.55 24.78 -9.14
N VAL A 539 -8.91 23.53 -9.45
CA VAL A 539 -8.67 22.39 -8.55
C VAL A 539 -7.17 22.09 -8.45
N PHE A 540 -6.42 22.10 -9.56
CA PHE A 540 -4.97 21.92 -9.52
C PHE A 540 -4.29 22.92 -8.59
N VAL A 541 -4.64 24.20 -8.68
CA VAL A 541 -4.04 25.25 -7.81
C VAL A 541 -4.44 25.03 -6.34
N GLN A 542 -5.73 24.80 -6.07
CA GLN A 542 -6.22 24.58 -4.70
C GLN A 542 -5.55 23.38 -4.05
N VAL A 543 -5.41 22.27 -4.78
CA VAL A 543 -4.73 21.06 -4.26
C VAL A 543 -3.24 21.33 -4.06
N ALA A 544 -2.55 21.95 -5.04
CA ALA A 544 -1.13 22.24 -4.92
C ALA A 544 -0.83 23.11 -3.69
N GLN A 545 -1.63 24.15 -3.45
CA GLN A 545 -1.52 24.98 -2.25
C GLN A 545 -1.82 24.22 -0.97
N ARG A 546 -2.90 23.39 -0.97
CA ARG A 546 -3.32 22.62 0.20
C ARG A 546 -2.26 21.63 0.68
N VAL A 547 -1.62 20.91 -0.25
CA VAL A 547 -0.62 19.87 0.09
C VAL A 547 0.82 20.38 -0.03
N ASP A 548 1.01 21.66 -0.36
CA ASP A 548 2.31 22.31 -0.60
C ASP A 548 3.15 21.55 -1.65
N ALA A 549 2.52 21.22 -2.80
CA ALA A 549 3.19 20.52 -3.88
C ALA A 549 4.08 21.47 -4.69
N ASP A 550 5.27 21.01 -5.05
CA ASP A 550 6.14 21.69 -6.04
C ASP A 550 5.69 21.33 -7.46
N ILE A 551 5.23 20.10 -7.64
CA ILE A 551 4.67 19.58 -8.89
C ILE A 551 3.41 18.78 -8.55
N LEU A 552 2.31 19.06 -9.27
CA LEU A 552 1.05 18.35 -9.13
C LEU A 552 0.65 17.74 -10.46
N THR A 553 0.50 16.43 -10.48
CA THR A 553 -0.02 15.62 -11.59
C THR A 553 -1.40 15.09 -11.27
N SER A 554 -2.05 14.39 -12.19
CA SER A 554 -3.32 13.70 -11.94
C SER A 554 -3.37 12.37 -12.67
N ALA A 555 -4.28 11.49 -12.24
CA ALA A 555 -4.67 10.36 -13.05
C ALA A 555 -5.13 10.83 -14.44
N VAL A 556 -4.85 10.02 -15.46
CA VAL A 556 -5.20 10.33 -16.85
C VAL A 556 -6.10 9.25 -17.41
N SER A 557 -7.03 9.66 -18.29
CA SER A 557 -7.86 8.76 -19.09
C SER A 557 -7.45 8.79 -20.54
N PHE A 558 -7.51 7.64 -21.18
CA PHE A 558 -7.27 7.49 -22.62
C PHE A 558 -8.58 7.25 -23.33
N TYR A 559 -8.77 7.92 -24.46
CA TYR A 559 -9.94 7.75 -25.30
C TYR A 559 -9.56 7.41 -26.74
N LEU A 560 -10.38 6.57 -27.33
CA LEU A 560 -10.32 6.29 -28.77
C LEU A 560 -11.20 7.33 -29.48
N GLY A 561 -10.66 8.10 -30.39
CA GLY A 561 -11.41 9.12 -31.12
C GLY A 561 -10.95 9.27 -32.56
N SER A 562 -11.91 9.45 -33.48
CA SER A 562 -11.60 9.87 -34.84
C SER A 562 -11.10 11.31 -34.85
N SER A 563 -10.19 11.64 -35.75
CA SER A 563 -9.59 12.97 -35.96
C SER A 563 -10.58 14.09 -36.31
N ASN A 564 -11.87 13.81 -36.41
CA ASN A 564 -12.92 14.72 -36.91
C ASN A 564 -13.76 15.43 -35.83
N GLY A 565 -13.25 15.54 -34.61
CA GLY A 565 -13.62 16.68 -33.73
C GLY A 565 -15.01 16.73 -33.10
N SER A 566 -15.93 15.78 -33.32
CA SER A 566 -17.23 15.81 -32.61
C SER A 566 -17.11 15.18 -31.23
N SER A 567 -17.47 15.92 -30.18
CA SER A 567 -17.40 15.54 -28.78
C SER A 567 -18.30 14.35 -28.37
N GLU A 568 -19.19 13.92 -29.24
CA GLU A 568 -20.30 13.03 -28.88
C GLU A 568 -19.99 11.52 -28.89
N ASN A 569 -18.81 11.09 -29.37
CA ASN A 569 -18.45 9.67 -29.48
C ASN A 569 -17.08 9.32 -28.88
N ARG A 570 -16.67 9.98 -27.81
CA ARG A 570 -15.42 9.66 -27.12
C ARG A 570 -15.70 8.63 -26.04
N LEU A 571 -15.28 7.38 -26.29
CA LEU A 571 -15.35 6.31 -25.28
C LEU A 571 -14.03 6.24 -24.54
N GLU A 572 -14.09 6.44 -23.23
CA GLU A 572 -12.98 6.14 -22.35
C GLU A 572 -12.75 4.63 -22.37
N HIS A 573 -11.52 4.18 -22.66
CA HIS A 573 -11.19 2.76 -22.69
C HIS A 573 -10.19 2.37 -21.61
N SER A 574 -9.37 3.30 -21.14
CA SER A 574 -8.40 3.02 -20.09
C SER A 574 -8.06 4.23 -19.25
N ARG A 575 -7.58 3.96 -18.03
CA ARG A 575 -7.07 4.95 -17.06
C ARG A 575 -5.69 4.56 -16.57
N ARG A 576 -4.89 5.56 -16.27
CA ARG A 576 -3.61 5.39 -15.60
C ARG A 576 -3.54 6.30 -14.38
N PRO A 577 -3.67 5.75 -13.18
CA PRO A 577 -3.31 6.46 -11.96
C PRO A 577 -1.78 6.46 -11.79
N PHE A 578 -1.26 7.44 -11.05
CA PHE A 578 0.16 7.56 -10.75
C PHE A 578 0.39 7.50 -9.24
N LEU A 579 1.65 7.29 -8.82
CA LEU A 579 2.04 7.26 -7.42
C LEU A 579 2.49 8.64 -6.91
N GLY A 580 3.04 9.48 -7.80
CA GLY A 580 3.68 10.75 -7.41
C GLY A 580 5.19 10.58 -7.20
N GLY A 581 5.76 11.15 -6.15
CA GLY A 581 7.20 11.34 -5.94
C GLY A 581 8.03 10.10 -5.59
N ASP A 582 7.64 8.90 -6.00
CA ASP A 582 8.42 7.67 -5.75
C ASP A 582 9.65 7.56 -6.67
N ALA A 583 10.79 8.06 -6.20
CA ALA A 583 12.03 8.01 -6.96
C ALA A 583 12.55 6.56 -7.17
N ALA A 584 12.21 5.62 -6.31
CA ALA A 584 12.68 4.23 -6.42
C ALA A 584 12.01 3.50 -7.59
N THR A 585 10.68 3.52 -7.64
CA THR A 585 9.91 3.00 -8.77
C THR A 585 10.15 3.80 -10.04
N GLY A 586 10.27 5.13 -9.91
CA GLY A 586 10.53 6.05 -11.00
C GLY A 586 11.85 5.82 -11.76
N ALA A 587 12.79 5.08 -11.16
CA ALA A 587 14.00 4.65 -11.86
C ALA A 587 13.72 3.60 -12.97
N PHE A 588 12.60 2.92 -12.91
CA PHE A 588 12.27 1.81 -13.78
C PHE A 588 11.03 2.06 -14.65
N VAL A 589 10.08 2.84 -14.16
CA VAL A 589 8.83 3.17 -14.85
C VAL A 589 8.37 4.57 -14.46
N ASN A 590 7.78 5.32 -15.40
CA ASN A 590 7.19 6.62 -15.06
C ASN A 590 5.98 6.42 -14.15
N CYS A 591 6.19 6.53 -12.85
CA CYS A 591 5.16 6.48 -11.81
C CYS A 591 4.74 7.87 -11.31
N PHE A 592 5.38 8.94 -11.79
CA PHE A 592 5.22 10.29 -11.27
C PHE A 592 3.99 11.01 -11.81
N GLY A 593 3.71 10.85 -13.11
CA GLY A 593 2.68 11.60 -13.82
C GLY A 593 2.98 11.80 -15.29
N SER A 594 2.23 12.71 -15.90
CA SER A 594 2.43 13.14 -17.29
C SER A 594 3.01 14.56 -17.34
N THR A 595 3.42 14.98 -18.54
CA THR A 595 3.85 16.37 -18.81
C THR A 595 2.75 17.38 -18.47
N ASN A 596 1.47 16.97 -18.61
CA ASN A 596 0.32 17.84 -18.32
C ASN A 596 0.14 17.95 -16.80
N ALA A 597 0.80 18.93 -16.23
CA ALA A 597 0.99 19.11 -14.80
C ALA A 597 1.02 20.58 -14.41
N LEU A 598 0.70 20.86 -13.16
CA LEU A 598 0.94 22.15 -12.54
C LEU A 598 2.30 22.12 -11.83
N VAL A 599 3.20 23.01 -12.18
CA VAL A 599 4.57 23.09 -11.67
C VAL A 599 4.82 24.48 -11.09
N ARG A 600 5.34 24.56 -9.88
CA ARG A 600 5.81 25.85 -9.34
C ARG A 600 6.97 26.37 -10.20
N ARG A 601 7.02 27.66 -10.44
CA ARG A 601 8.08 28.25 -11.25
C ARG A 601 9.47 28.01 -10.67
N ASP A 602 9.64 28.22 -9.37
CA ASP A 602 10.93 28.01 -8.68
C ASP A 602 11.38 26.54 -8.76
N ALA A 603 10.45 25.59 -8.69
CA ALA A 603 10.73 24.17 -8.88
C ALA A 603 11.15 23.87 -10.33
N PHE A 604 10.47 24.44 -11.31
CA PHE A 604 10.85 24.31 -12.73
C PHE A 604 12.26 24.83 -13.00
N GLU A 605 12.59 26.02 -12.48
CA GLU A 605 13.91 26.63 -12.59
C GLU A 605 14.98 25.78 -11.87
N THR A 606 14.66 25.24 -10.69
CA THR A 606 15.57 24.35 -9.93
C THR A 606 15.92 23.09 -10.70
N VAL A 607 14.94 22.46 -11.38
CA VAL A 607 15.15 21.27 -12.21
C VAL A 607 15.94 21.60 -13.47
N GLY A 608 15.87 22.84 -13.97
CA GLY A 608 16.51 23.31 -15.19
C GLY A 608 15.69 23.08 -16.45
N GLY A 609 14.38 22.82 -16.31
CA GLY A 609 13.45 22.62 -17.42
C GLY A 609 13.51 21.24 -18.07
N PHE A 610 12.81 21.12 -19.21
CA PHE A 610 12.82 19.92 -20.03
C PHE A 610 14.11 19.85 -20.87
N SER A 611 14.44 18.68 -21.36
CA SER A 611 15.58 18.52 -22.26
C SER A 611 15.28 19.12 -23.66
N ASP A 612 16.24 19.82 -24.24
CA ASP A 612 16.16 20.39 -25.58
C ASP A 612 16.63 19.41 -26.69
N GLU A 613 16.94 18.16 -26.35
CA GLU A 613 17.46 17.17 -27.30
C GLU A 613 16.37 16.67 -28.25
N ALA A 614 16.76 16.48 -29.53
CA ALA A 614 15.87 16.29 -30.68
C ALA A 614 15.12 14.94 -30.76
N VAL A 615 15.14 14.09 -29.75
CA VAL A 615 14.47 12.77 -29.80
C VAL A 615 13.73 12.54 -28.48
N SER A 616 12.46 12.91 -28.39
CA SER A 616 11.79 12.68 -27.16
C SER A 616 10.30 12.39 -27.24
N THR A 617 9.96 11.28 -26.62
CA THR A 617 8.59 10.97 -26.20
C THR A 617 8.49 10.79 -24.69
N LEU A 618 9.60 10.89 -23.91
CA LEU A 618 9.63 10.71 -22.44
C LEU A 618 10.30 11.89 -21.71
N ASP A 619 10.10 13.10 -22.18
CA ASP A 619 10.59 14.34 -21.53
C ASP A 619 10.00 14.50 -20.14
N ASP A 620 8.75 14.08 -19.94
CA ASP A 620 8.06 14.09 -18.68
C ASP A 620 8.76 13.20 -17.65
N TRP A 621 9.10 11.98 -18.04
CA TRP A 621 9.75 11.06 -17.11
C TRP A 621 11.15 11.56 -16.70
N GLU A 622 11.96 12.08 -17.64
CA GLU A 622 13.26 12.67 -17.31
C GLU A 622 13.14 13.87 -16.38
N PHE A 623 12.22 14.82 -16.66
CA PHE A 623 11.97 16.00 -15.87
C PHE A 623 11.50 15.63 -14.45
N LEU A 624 10.51 14.76 -14.34
CA LEU A 624 9.92 14.34 -13.06
C LEU A 624 10.91 13.51 -12.23
N SER A 625 11.74 12.67 -12.89
CA SER A 625 12.82 11.95 -12.22
C SER A 625 13.86 12.89 -11.62
N LYS A 626 14.28 13.92 -12.37
CA LYS A 626 15.18 14.96 -11.83
C LYS A 626 14.57 15.65 -10.61
N ALA A 627 13.31 16.03 -10.70
CA ALA A 627 12.58 16.66 -9.60
C ALA A 627 12.52 15.78 -8.35
N ALA A 628 12.16 14.49 -8.52
CA ALA A 628 12.09 13.52 -7.42
C ALA A 628 13.46 13.33 -6.74
N LEU A 629 14.53 13.20 -7.53
CA LEU A 629 15.91 13.07 -7.03
C LEU A 629 16.44 14.34 -6.34
N MET A 630 15.86 15.50 -6.63
CA MET A 630 16.12 16.77 -5.93
C MET A 630 15.26 16.93 -4.69
N SER A 631 14.47 15.92 -4.33
CA SER A 631 13.55 15.94 -3.19
C SER A 631 12.44 17.00 -3.30
N LEU A 632 12.09 17.39 -4.53
CA LEU A 632 10.91 18.20 -4.78
C LEU A 632 9.65 17.37 -4.53
N ARG A 633 8.63 17.99 -3.98
CA ARG A 633 7.37 17.32 -3.67
C ARG A 633 6.52 17.15 -4.93
N ILE A 634 6.51 15.95 -5.49
CA ILE A 634 5.64 15.56 -6.59
C ILE A 634 4.41 14.86 -6.00
N GLU A 635 3.26 15.48 -6.15
CA GLU A 635 1.97 14.92 -5.73
C GLU A 635 1.14 14.51 -6.96
N THR A 636 0.27 13.54 -6.78
CA THR A 636 -0.68 13.13 -7.82
C THR A 636 -2.11 13.11 -7.30
N MET A 637 -3.05 13.57 -8.10
CA MET A 637 -4.47 13.46 -7.78
C MET A 637 -5.02 12.15 -8.34
N PRO A 638 -5.81 11.39 -7.57
CA PRO A 638 -6.47 10.19 -8.08
C PRO A 638 -7.64 10.51 -9.03
N GLU A 639 -8.08 11.77 -9.06
CA GLU A 639 -9.10 12.26 -9.98
C GLU A 639 -8.57 12.42 -11.40
N VAL A 640 -9.44 12.20 -12.37
CA VAL A 640 -9.15 12.39 -13.79
C VAL A 640 -9.62 13.78 -14.22
N TYR A 641 -8.67 14.64 -14.52
CA TYR A 641 -8.93 15.97 -15.12
C TYR A 641 -8.43 16.05 -16.55
N LEU A 642 -7.69 15.06 -17.02
CA LEU A 642 -6.96 15.05 -18.28
C LEU A 642 -7.35 13.83 -19.11
N TRP A 643 -7.77 14.08 -20.35
CA TRP A 643 -8.00 13.05 -21.34
C TRP A 643 -6.96 13.11 -22.42
N TYR A 644 -6.37 11.95 -22.71
CA TYR A 644 -5.38 11.76 -23.76
C TYR A 644 -6.02 11.07 -24.95
N ARG A 645 -5.76 11.60 -26.16
CA ARG A 645 -6.06 10.89 -27.38
C ARG A 645 -4.99 9.84 -27.61
N GLU A 646 -5.39 8.58 -27.71
CA GLU A 646 -4.49 7.49 -28.06
C GLU A 646 -4.38 7.40 -29.58
N ASP A 647 -3.18 7.65 -30.11
CA ASP A 647 -2.86 7.46 -31.52
C ASP A 647 -2.27 6.05 -31.71
N GLN A 648 -2.92 5.22 -32.56
CA GLN A 648 -2.55 3.81 -32.78
C GLN A 648 -1.16 3.60 -33.41
N ASP A 649 -0.50 4.65 -33.90
CA ASP A 649 0.72 4.57 -34.71
C ASP A 649 2.04 4.85 -33.97
N ARG A 650 2.03 5.05 -32.63
CA ARG A 650 3.23 5.52 -31.89
C ARG A 650 4.20 4.43 -31.39
N ASP A 651 3.97 3.16 -31.63
CA ASP A 651 4.85 2.07 -31.16
C ASP A 651 5.96 1.72 -32.16
N SER A 652 6.98 2.57 -32.32
CA SER A 652 8.23 2.10 -32.88
C SER A 652 9.18 1.62 -31.77
N LEU A 653 9.64 0.37 -31.89
CA LEU A 653 10.56 -0.29 -30.94
C LEU A 653 11.86 0.52 -30.72
N VAL A 654 12.29 1.30 -31.71
CA VAL A 654 13.49 2.13 -31.69
C VAL A 654 13.31 3.33 -30.75
N HIS A 655 12.14 3.97 -30.76
CA HIS A 655 11.82 5.05 -29.81
C HIS A 655 11.84 4.56 -28.35
N SER A 656 11.40 3.33 -28.11
CA SER A 656 11.37 2.70 -26.80
C SER A 656 12.76 2.52 -26.18
N LEU A 657 13.78 2.09 -26.96
CA LEU A 657 15.14 1.85 -26.47
C LEU A 657 15.89 3.14 -26.14
N VAL A 658 15.83 4.14 -27.02
CA VAL A 658 16.49 5.44 -26.83
C VAL A 658 15.88 6.17 -25.64
N ASN A 659 14.57 6.10 -25.50
CA ASN A 659 13.82 6.72 -24.39
C ASN A 659 14.13 6.06 -23.04
N GLY A 660 14.33 4.73 -23.01
CA GLY A 660 14.74 4.01 -21.80
C GLY A 660 16.10 4.46 -21.27
N VAL A 661 17.08 4.68 -22.15
CA VAL A 661 18.41 5.21 -21.75
C VAL A 661 18.30 6.63 -21.21
N ARG A 662 17.43 7.46 -21.78
CA ARG A 662 17.28 8.85 -21.40
C ARG A 662 16.58 9.02 -20.04
N SER A 663 15.53 8.28 -19.78
CA SER A 663 14.84 8.31 -18.48
C SER A 663 15.74 7.84 -17.33
N ALA A 664 16.76 6.99 -17.61
CA ALA A 664 17.74 6.56 -16.63
C ALA A 664 18.82 7.62 -16.34
N ARG A 665 19.06 8.60 -17.23
CA ARG A 665 20.10 9.64 -17.05
C ARG A 665 20.09 10.35 -15.68
N PRO A 666 18.93 10.79 -15.14
CA PRO A 666 18.90 11.43 -13.83
C PRO A 666 19.51 10.57 -12.72
N TYR A 667 19.39 9.24 -12.84
CA TYR A 667 19.90 8.28 -11.85
C TYR A 667 21.37 7.92 -12.04
N THR A 668 21.95 8.20 -13.22
CA THR A 668 23.31 7.79 -13.60
C THR A 668 24.28 8.96 -13.72
N THR A 669 23.83 10.21 -13.56
CA THR A 669 24.65 11.42 -13.72
C THR A 669 25.84 11.43 -12.73
N PRO A 670 27.08 11.75 -13.20
CA PRO A 670 28.26 11.86 -12.33
C PRO A 670 28.06 12.84 -11.18
N GLY A 671 28.47 12.44 -9.99
CA GLY A 671 28.30 13.23 -8.74
C GLY A 671 27.12 12.78 -7.87
N ARG A 672 26.18 12.01 -8.37
CA ARG A 672 25.22 11.28 -7.55
C ARG A 672 25.80 9.90 -7.23
N LYS A 673 25.67 9.46 -5.96
CA LYS A 673 26.28 8.23 -5.44
C LYS A 673 25.57 6.95 -5.94
N VAL A 674 25.22 6.88 -7.21
CA VAL A 674 24.66 5.64 -7.79
C VAL A 674 25.83 4.80 -8.29
N SER A 675 25.96 3.59 -7.76
CA SER A 675 27.00 2.66 -8.14
C SER A 675 26.88 2.27 -9.63
N PRO A 676 27.99 2.12 -10.39
CA PRO A 676 27.96 1.54 -11.73
C PRO A 676 27.23 0.19 -11.82
N ALA A 677 27.19 -0.56 -10.71
CA ALA A 677 26.41 -1.80 -10.61
C ALA A 677 24.89 -1.57 -10.70
N ILE A 678 24.40 -0.45 -10.12
CA ILE A 678 22.99 -0.07 -10.24
C ILE A 678 22.70 0.41 -11.67
N GLU A 679 23.62 1.17 -12.29
CA GLU A 679 23.52 1.57 -13.70
C GLU A 679 23.41 0.34 -14.62
N LEU A 680 24.24 -0.67 -14.40
CA LEU A 680 24.18 -1.93 -15.13
C LEU A 680 22.85 -2.68 -14.84
N ALA A 681 22.39 -2.70 -13.59
CA ALA A 681 21.12 -3.33 -13.22
C ALA A 681 19.93 -2.62 -13.86
N LEU A 682 19.90 -1.27 -13.82
CA LEU A 682 18.88 -0.45 -14.48
C LEU A 682 18.84 -0.69 -15.99
N SER A 683 20.01 -0.67 -16.67
CA SER A 683 20.09 -0.91 -18.10
C SER A 683 19.63 -2.33 -18.50
N ARG A 684 19.94 -3.35 -17.69
CA ARG A 684 19.46 -4.72 -17.91
C ARG A 684 17.96 -4.86 -17.68
N VAL A 685 17.41 -4.28 -16.62
CA VAL A 685 15.97 -4.31 -16.35
C VAL A 685 15.21 -3.59 -17.47
N MET A 686 15.72 -2.46 -17.98
CA MET A 686 15.13 -1.76 -19.12
C MET A 686 15.20 -2.58 -20.42
N GLN A 687 16.27 -3.34 -20.65
CA GLN A 687 16.36 -4.26 -21.78
C GLN A 687 15.40 -5.44 -21.67
N PHE A 688 15.22 -5.99 -20.47
CA PHE A 688 14.31 -7.11 -20.22
C PHE A 688 12.87 -6.66 -19.96
N GLY A 689 12.64 -5.47 -19.39
CA GLY A 689 11.31 -4.91 -19.11
C GLY A 689 10.49 -4.64 -20.36
N GLN A 690 11.12 -4.40 -21.49
CA GLN A 690 10.45 -4.32 -22.80
C GLN A 690 9.99 -5.69 -23.33
N GLY A 691 10.55 -6.79 -22.81
CA GLY A 691 10.08 -8.16 -23.07
C GLY A 691 9.02 -8.62 -22.07
N LEU A 692 8.89 -7.95 -20.95
CA LEU A 692 7.79 -8.12 -20.01
C LEU A 692 6.63 -7.21 -20.47
N LYS A 693 5.99 -7.55 -21.59
CA LYS A 693 4.57 -7.24 -21.72
C LYS A 693 3.96 -7.65 -20.40
N PHE A 694 3.21 -6.75 -19.77
CA PHE A 694 2.33 -7.09 -18.67
C PHE A 694 1.20 -7.99 -19.22
N GLU A 695 1.57 -9.18 -19.70
CA GLU A 695 0.67 -10.27 -19.97
C GLU A 695 0.31 -10.90 -18.63
N ARG A 696 -0.53 -10.22 -17.90
CA ARG A 696 -1.48 -10.92 -17.05
C ARG A 696 -2.81 -10.82 -17.75
N ASP A 697 -3.26 -11.98 -18.21
CA ASP A 697 -4.62 -12.16 -18.61
C ASP A 697 -5.54 -11.53 -17.56
N ALA A 698 -6.21 -10.45 -17.94
CA ALA A 698 -7.18 -9.76 -17.12
C ALA A 698 -8.44 -10.64 -16.86
N ASN A 699 -8.49 -11.84 -17.41
CA ASN A 699 -9.63 -12.74 -17.35
C ASN A 699 -9.57 -13.84 -16.28
N THR A 700 -8.41 -14.05 -15.64
CA THR A 700 -8.34 -15.06 -14.57
C THR A 700 -7.59 -14.44 -13.39
N GLY A 701 -8.31 -13.92 -12.41
CA GLY A 701 -7.79 -13.40 -11.13
C GLY A 701 -7.06 -14.45 -10.27
N THR A 702 -6.46 -15.47 -10.88
CA THR A 702 -5.63 -16.47 -10.23
C THR A 702 -4.17 -16.07 -10.28
N PRO A 703 -3.44 -16.08 -9.15
CA PRO A 703 -1.99 -16.10 -9.17
C PRO A 703 -1.58 -17.34 -9.95
N LEU A 704 -0.86 -17.18 -11.05
CA LEU A 704 -0.31 -18.30 -11.81
C LEU A 704 0.42 -19.23 -10.84
N SER A 705 -0.16 -20.41 -10.61
CA SER A 705 0.54 -21.56 -10.05
C SER A 705 1.69 -21.88 -11.02
N ARG A 706 2.88 -21.97 -10.48
CA ARG A 706 4.10 -22.37 -11.16
C ARG A 706 3.91 -23.66 -11.95
N GLY A 707 4.36 -23.66 -13.14
CA GLY A 707 4.63 -24.85 -13.94
C GLY A 707 4.80 -24.48 -15.39
N GLU A 708 6.04 -24.17 -15.77
CA GLU A 708 6.62 -24.81 -16.94
C GLU A 708 8.07 -24.37 -17.09
N GLN A 709 8.93 -25.36 -17.10
CA GLN A 709 10.38 -25.27 -17.22
C GLN A 709 10.72 -24.75 -18.62
N GLY A 710 11.49 -23.68 -18.70
CA GLY A 710 12.20 -23.31 -19.91
C GLY A 710 13.32 -24.34 -20.20
N PRO A 711 13.72 -24.51 -21.45
CA PRO A 711 14.64 -25.57 -21.88
C PRO A 711 16.03 -25.39 -21.25
N ALA A 712 16.61 -26.50 -20.84
CA ALA A 712 17.96 -26.60 -20.32
C ALA A 712 18.96 -26.10 -21.40
N VAL A 713 19.75 -25.10 -21.05
CA VAL A 713 20.95 -24.76 -21.82
C VAL A 713 22.03 -25.72 -21.38
N THR A 714 22.33 -26.69 -22.24
CA THR A 714 23.57 -27.49 -22.22
C THR A 714 24.66 -26.69 -22.87
N GLY A 715 25.78 -26.50 -22.18
CA GLY A 715 27.02 -25.93 -22.71
C GLY A 715 27.69 -25.04 -21.68
#